data_473e5fbde11a38b248cc8638e354ec39
#
_entry.id   473e5fbde11a38b248cc8638e354ec39
#
_cell.length_a   1.000
_cell.length_b   1.000
_cell.length_c   1.000
_cell.angle_alpha   90.00
_cell.angle_beta   90.00
_cell.angle_gamma   90.00
#
_symmetry.space_group_name_H-M   'P 1'
#
loop_
_entity.id
_entity.type
_entity.pdbx_description
1 polymer ?
#
loop_
_entity_poly.entity_id
_entity_poly.type
_entity_poly.pdbx_seq_one_letter_code
_entity_poly.pdbx_strand_id
1 'polypeptide(L)'
;MMYQHGQQLGRLTSRHKLILFAGVILPAIAVSVEATLHICAQMFFDPIPTSWHMLLVILAPLAQLQVWFAIRRNDPNSLRLAGFANVAAIVISLFYSFIYVPLLPFAALTLLIALGLLPLAPFFALTSALIMRKQLRRVAAAAPKKSFPITTKGFLISIGVGIALIGVTELPAMLTRHGLQMAGSASPQTRSEGIRFLRKYGNRDYLLQRCYDSRGHSFFVLGDWLWPRSPVRADEARDIYYRVTGEPFDAALPPLRVNAKTIRQDDVEYRSGILKGLSLTSSNLDGNIDADGGLGNLNWTLDFDNYSDSDKEVRAEIQLPPGAVVTGVTQSLGGMETETQFTGRSDFMSGGETLDRGQPRVVVTTAGRDRVLVQSYPVPAFRKGIKMRLSIAVPLVLQTTDQARLILPHFNSRNFQMPGNLKHWILIDSNHPLNSDFGLAVHSIARPHSNSFQMYGEFSDAELIRPQTALRLSRTDSDHGIWSRNPFEMDGSIIRQSLEERTPSHLRRIVLVVDTSASMAEWQNQIKSALSVLPSDMDVQLVRADADWLHESDLEVVVTGGNSQVLFLSETTFAGGADNAPALTQAWDLATETPGNNAIVWIHNPQRTTLASVQPLLNRMKGRFYGPSLYSVQTSAGSDEIVKQLDGINEVKSVVRLGSLRMDLERLFQQLSGQVPTLEFVRSVKHPQADPNLDGVETSNHLAQLWANDEVARILGARDESLKEAATLLALRYKLVTPTSGAIIMDRVKQIDRGDLEPVRTYTYTEVAEPDFGGLLFLAFLFFVSLIYAKVRKPIPSVYIT
;
A
#
# COMPACT_ATOMS: atom_id res chain seq x y z
N MET A 1 33.37 59.00 41.03
CA MET A 1 33.60 58.64 39.59
C MET A 1 33.25 57.19 39.29
N MET A 2 33.26 56.22 40.19
CA MET A 2 32.86 54.81 39.89
C MET A 2 31.34 54.60 39.75
N TYR A 3 30.50 55.45 40.31
CA TYR A 3 29.03 55.29 40.25
C TYR A 3 28.43 55.84 38.97
N GLN A 4 29.06 56.69 38.22
CA GLN A 4 28.55 57.24 36.96
C GLN A 4 28.85 56.31 35.78
N HIS A 5 29.84 55.40 35.85
CA HIS A 5 30.14 54.47 34.80
C HIS A 5 29.17 53.27 34.76
N GLY A 6 28.46 52.98 35.85
CA GLY A 6 27.44 51.93 35.92
C GLY A 6 26.14 52.29 35.27
N GLN A 7 25.78 53.56 35.21
CA GLN A 7 24.51 54.01 34.61
C GLN A 7 24.55 54.22 33.09
N GLN A 8 25.77 54.32 32.51
CA GLN A 8 25.87 54.40 31.05
C GLN A 8 25.78 53.03 30.33
N LEU A 9 25.92 51.93 31.06
CA LEU A 9 25.70 50.59 30.55
C LEU A 9 24.22 50.21 30.31
N GLY A 10 23.28 51.00 30.88
CA GLY A 10 21.82 50.73 30.83
C GLY A 10 21.10 51.21 29.59
N ARG A 11 21.65 52.09 28.77
CA ARG A 11 21.05 52.50 27.51
C ARG A 11 21.51 51.62 26.36
N LEU A 12 20.57 50.86 25.84
CA LEU A 12 20.70 50.08 24.59
C LEU A 12 21.15 51.02 23.47
N THR A 13 22.43 51.02 23.12
CA THR A 13 22.88 51.66 21.88
C THR A 13 22.18 50.99 20.73
N SER A 14 21.93 51.69 19.62
CA SER A 14 21.29 51.11 18.39
C SER A 14 22.01 49.87 17.94
N ARG A 15 23.34 49.74 18.19
CA ARG A 15 24.12 48.55 17.88
C ARG A 15 23.68 47.31 18.69
N HIS A 16 23.33 47.43 19.94
CA HIS A 16 22.90 46.28 20.79
C HIS A 16 21.50 45.81 20.37
N LYS A 17 20.63 46.71 19.97
CA LYS A 17 19.30 46.37 19.43
C LYS A 17 19.42 45.63 18.09
N LEU A 18 20.35 46.06 17.23
CA LEU A 18 20.60 45.41 15.94
C LEU A 18 21.14 43.97 16.13
N ILE A 19 22.07 43.78 17.09
CA ILE A 19 22.62 42.46 17.40
C ILE A 19 21.53 41.51 17.94
N LEU A 20 20.66 42.00 18.82
CA LEU A 20 19.52 41.23 19.34
C LEU A 20 18.55 40.88 18.23
N PHE A 21 18.25 41.85 17.36
CA PHE A 21 17.38 41.62 16.23
C PHE A 21 17.94 40.54 15.29
N ALA A 22 19.20 40.68 14.86
CA ALA A 22 19.85 39.77 13.94
C ALA A 22 20.10 38.36 14.51
N GLY A 23 20.37 38.26 15.83
CA GLY A 23 20.73 36.99 16.45
C GLY A 23 19.60 36.25 17.14
N VAL A 24 18.53 36.93 17.47
CA VAL A 24 17.41 36.32 18.22
C VAL A 24 16.08 36.47 17.47
N ILE A 25 15.70 37.70 17.16
CA ILE A 25 14.36 37.95 16.60
C ILE A 25 14.26 37.41 15.19
N LEU A 26 15.21 37.70 14.33
CA LEU A 26 15.20 37.26 12.93
C LEU A 26 15.26 35.73 12.79
N PRO A 27 16.18 35.00 13.48
CA PRO A 27 16.15 33.55 13.49
C PRO A 27 14.86 32.96 14.08
N ALA A 28 14.30 33.56 15.14
CA ALA A 28 13.03 33.10 15.72
C ALA A 28 11.85 33.27 14.73
N ILE A 29 11.80 34.40 14.02
CA ILE A 29 10.80 34.62 12.95
C ILE A 29 11.00 33.57 11.84
N ALA A 30 12.23 33.35 11.38
CA ALA A 30 12.54 32.38 10.34
C ALA A 30 12.08 30.96 10.75
N VAL A 31 12.39 30.55 12.00
CA VAL A 31 11.95 29.24 12.53
C VAL A 31 10.42 29.16 12.62
N SER A 32 9.75 30.22 13.08
CA SER A 32 8.29 30.26 13.18
C SER A 32 7.64 30.19 11.81
N VAL A 33 8.16 30.89 10.82
CA VAL A 33 7.69 30.82 9.43
C VAL A 33 7.86 29.42 8.88
N GLU A 34 9.02 28.80 9.09
CA GLU A 34 9.26 27.45 8.63
C GLU A 34 8.37 26.42 9.35
N ALA A 35 8.19 26.54 10.65
CA ALA A 35 7.33 25.66 11.43
C ALA A 35 5.86 25.71 11.00
N THR A 36 5.41 26.86 10.46
CA THR A 36 4.03 27.06 10.01
C THR A 36 3.82 26.78 8.54
N LEU A 37 4.76 27.21 7.69
CA LEU A 37 4.62 27.15 6.22
C LEU A 37 5.39 26.01 5.60
N HIS A 38 6.36 25.43 6.30
CA HIS A 38 7.21 24.31 5.85
C HIS A 38 7.83 24.51 4.44
N ILE A 39 8.22 25.74 4.11
CA ILE A 39 8.65 26.13 2.75
C ILE A 39 9.94 25.45 2.33
N CYS A 40 10.86 25.29 3.28
CA CYS A 40 12.19 24.73 3.03
C CYS A 40 12.35 23.29 3.49
N ALA A 41 11.30 22.67 4.04
CA ALA A 41 11.38 21.31 4.59
C ALA A 41 11.88 20.30 3.57
N GLN A 42 11.51 20.45 2.31
CA GLN A 42 11.98 19.58 1.22
C GLN A 42 13.40 19.87 0.73
N MET A 43 13.84 21.12 0.81
CA MET A 43 15.16 21.51 0.27
C MET A 43 16.30 21.31 1.27
N PHE A 44 16.04 21.50 2.58
CA PHE A 44 17.07 21.68 3.57
C PHE A 44 17.08 20.65 4.67
N PHE A 45 15.91 20.09 4.94
CA PHE A 45 15.76 19.05 5.91
C PHE A 45 15.58 17.69 5.24
N ASP A 46 15.86 17.63 3.93
CA ASP A 46 16.07 16.36 3.30
C ASP A 46 17.50 15.89 3.70
N PRO A 47 17.58 14.83 4.41
CA PRO A 47 16.49 13.89 4.53
C PRO A 47 15.52 14.12 5.64
N ILE A 48 15.48 14.92 6.51
CA ILE A 48 14.38 15.01 7.47
C ILE A 48 14.61 16.14 8.44
N PRO A 49 13.64 17.03 8.68
CA PRO A 49 13.56 17.74 9.94
C PRO A 49 13.23 16.72 11.03
N THR A 50 14.25 16.00 11.51
CA THR A 50 14.11 15.23 12.73
C THR A 50 13.74 16.19 13.85
N SER A 51 13.06 15.72 14.87
CA SER A 51 12.73 16.52 16.06
C SER A 51 14.00 17.19 16.65
N TRP A 52 15.16 16.57 16.43
CA TRP A 52 16.48 17.09 16.80
C TRP A 52 16.87 18.36 16.03
N HIS A 53 16.71 18.40 14.73
CA HIS A 53 17.00 19.60 13.94
C HIS A 53 16.12 20.77 14.36
N MET A 54 14.82 20.53 14.59
CA MET A 54 13.91 21.56 15.11
C MET A 54 14.37 22.06 16.48
N LEU A 55 14.80 21.14 17.34
CA LEU A 55 15.31 21.49 18.67
C LEU A 55 16.61 22.28 18.59
N LEU A 56 17.56 21.89 17.75
CA LEU A 56 18.82 22.62 17.53
C LEU A 56 18.55 24.04 16.99
N VAL A 57 17.67 24.19 16.02
CA VAL A 57 17.35 25.48 15.41
C VAL A 57 16.68 26.41 16.40
N ILE A 58 15.81 25.92 17.30
CA ILE A 58 15.22 26.69 18.38
C ILE A 58 16.24 27.03 19.45
N LEU A 59 17.15 26.13 19.75
CA LEU A 59 18.17 26.32 20.80
C LEU A 59 19.13 27.49 20.48
N ALA A 60 19.44 27.73 19.20
CA ALA A 60 20.37 28.80 18.82
C ALA A 60 19.90 30.20 19.24
N PRO A 61 18.67 30.69 18.91
CA PRO A 61 18.18 31.98 19.38
C PRO A 61 17.98 32.04 20.90
N LEU A 62 17.54 30.92 21.53
CA LEU A 62 17.42 30.87 23.00
C LEU A 62 18.76 31.02 23.71
N ALA A 63 19.79 30.35 23.19
CA ALA A 63 21.15 30.46 23.70
C ALA A 63 21.70 31.90 23.55
N GLN A 64 21.44 32.56 22.44
CA GLN A 64 21.80 33.96 22.23
C GLN A 64 21.06 34.92 23.17
N LEU A 65 19.78 34.67 23.38
CA LEU A 65 18.94 35.45 24.32
C LEU A 65 19.51 35.33 25.76
N GLN A 66 19.92 34.14 26.17
CA GLN A 66 20.55 33.90 27.45
C GLN A 66 21.90 34.66 27.59
N VAL A 67 22.71 34.62 26.54
CA VAL A 67 23.97 35.41 26.51
C VAL A 67 23.70 36.90 26.70
N TRP A 68 22.67 37.42 26.03
CA TRP A 68 22.29 38.81 26.10
C TRP A 68 21.81 39.19 27.53
N PHE A 69 21.00 38.35 28.19
CA PHE A 69 20.59 38.57 29.57
C PHE A 69 21.77 38.51 30.56
N ALA A 70 22.68 37.56 30.39
CA ALA A 70 23.85 37.43 31.24
C ALA A 70 24.80 38.65 31.18
N ILE A 71 25.01 39.19 29.98
CA ILE A 71 25.79 40.43 29.78
C ILE A 71 25.13 41.61 30.54
N ARG A 72 23.78 41.64 30.60
CA ARG A 72 23.06 42.68 31.30
C ARG A 72 23.10 42.53 32.84
N ARG A 73 22.95 41.31 33.33
CA ARG A 73 22.91 41.02 34.78
C ARG A 73 24.31 41.12 35.44
N ASN A 74 25.37 40.89 34.66
CA ASN A 74 26.75 40.92 35.08
C ASN A 74 27.07 40.03 36.30
N ASP A 75 26.32 38.97 36.49
CA ASP A 75 26.49 37.98 37.56
C ASP A 75 27.47 36.88 37.14
N PRO A 76 28.45 36.48 37.99
CA PRO A 76 29.46 35.50 37.65
C PRO A 76 28.94 34.14 37.20
N ASN A 77 27.85 33.67 37.81
CA ASN A 77 27.25 32.38 37.46
C ASN A 77 26.52 32.45 36.11
N SER A 78 25.81 33.54 35.89
CA SER A 78 25.13 33.76 34.61
C SER A 78 26.11 33.93 33.43
N LEU A 79 27.30 34.55 33.68
CA LEU A 79 28.36 34.71 32.69
C LEU A 79 29.02 33.37 32.30
N ARG A 80 29.18 32.42 33.25
CA ARG A 80 29.66 31.07 32.93
C ARG A 80 28.69 30.32 32.02
N LEU A 81 27.42 30.29 32.41
CA LEU A 81 26.38 29.62 31.60
C LEU A 81 26.26 30.25 30.22
N ALA A 82 26.38 31.58 30.13
CA ALA A 82 26.39 32.31 28.87
C ALA A 82 27.56 31.94 27.98
N GLY A 83 28.72 31.58 28.59
CA GLY A 83 29.86 31.07 27.84
C GLY A 83 29.55 29.79 27.06
N PHE A 84 28.88 28.83 27.68
CA PHE A 84 28.44 27.60 27.05
C PHE A 84 27.33 27.84 26.01
N ALA A 85 26.32 28.65 26.38
CA ALA A 85 25.24 29.03 25.50
C ALA A 85 25.77 29.73 24.23
N ASN A 86 26.77 30.62 24.37
CA ASN A 86 27.38 31.26 23.20
C ASN A 86 28.09 30.26 22.28
N VAL A 87 28.77 29.25 22.85
CA VAL A 87 29.41 28.21 22.04
C VAL A 87 28.35 27.40 21.31
N ALA A 88 27.30 26.98 21.97
CA ALA A 88 26.20 26.26 21.34
C ALA A 88 25.59 27.06 20.19
N ALA A 89 25.29 28.32 20.40
CA ALA A 89 24.79 29.21 19.36
C ALA A 89 25.76 29.33 18.17
N ILE A 90 27.07 29.41 18.39
CA ILE A 90 28.09 29.48 17.34
C ILE A 90 28.13 28.16 16.58
N VAL A 91 28.16 27.01 17.25
CA VAL A 91 28.27 25.68 16.62
C VAL A 91 27.02 25.41 15.75
N ILE A 92 25.84 25.62 16.32
CA ILE A 92 24.58 25.40 15.59
C ILE A 92 24.49 26.35 14.39
N SER A 93 24.73 27.63 14.59
CA SER A 93 24.68 28.61 13.52
C SER A 93 25.73 28.37 12.43
N LEU A 94 26.94 27.88 12.80
CA LEU A 94 27.99 27.51 11.86
C LEU A 94 27.56 26.32 10.99
N PHE A 95 27.01 25.30 11.62
CA PHE A 95 26.51 24.10 10.93
C PHE A 95 25.46 24.46 9.90
N TYR A 96 24.40 25.18 10.30
CA TYR A 96 23.36 25.60 9.37
C TYR A 96 23.85 26.62 8.36
N SER A 97 24.76 27.51 8.71
CA SER A 97 25.38 28.41 7.72
C SER A 97 26.10 27.64 6.63
N PHE A 98 26.84 26.58 6.99
CA PHE A 98 27.52 25.73 6.01
C PHE A 98 26.50 25.04 5.06
N ILE A 99 25.41 24.52 5.61
CA ILE A 99 24.33 23.91 4.81
C ILE A 99 23.73 24.92 3.81
N TYR A 100 23.55 26.16 4.23
CA TYR A 100 22.87 27.19 3.42
C TYR A 100 23.80 27.98 2.48
N VAL A 101 25.13 27.76 2.50
CA VAL A 101 26.07 28.42 1.59
C VAL A 101 25.64 28.39 0.11
N PRO A 102 25.21 27.24 -0.45
CA PRO A 102 24.83 27.17 -1.86
C PRO A 102 23.63 28.04 -2.23
N LEU A 103 22.81 28.40 -1.24
CA LEU A 103 21.58 29.16 -1.44
C LEU A 103 21.73 30.65 -1.21
N LEU A 104 22.87 31.11 -0.76
CA LEU A 104 23.11 32.54 -0.51
C LEU A 104 22.78 33.44 -1.72
N PRO A 105 23.12 33.06 -2.97
CA PRO A 105 22.76 33.87 -4.14
C PRO A 105 21.25 34.04 -4.27
N PHE A 106 20.50 32.97 -4.08
CA PHE A 106 19.04 32.99 -4.19
C PHE A 106 18.37 33.61 -2.96
N ALA A 107 18.94 33.46 -1.78
CA ALA A 107 18.44 34.06 -0.54
C ALA A 107 18.44 35.61 -0.63
N ALA A 108 19.46 36.18 -1.24
CA ALA A 108 19.51 37.62 -1.46
C ALA A 108 18.37 38.11 -2.36
N LEU A 109 18.04 37.35 -3.39
CA LEU A 109 16.96 37.68 -4.34
C LEU A 109 15.57 37.53 -3.68
N THR A 110 15.33 36.43 -2.95
CA THR A 110 14.04 36.12 -2.34
C THR A 110 13.78 36.81 -0.99
N LEU A 111 14.73 37.67 -0.56
CA LEU A 111 14.59 38.44 0.68
C LEU A 111 13.39 39.39 0.62
N LEU A 112 13.04 39.94 -0.57
CA LEU A 112 11.89 40.82 -0.76
C LEU A 112 10.53 40.17 -0.46
N ILE A 113 10.45 38.87 -0.65
CA ILE A 113 9.23 38.08 -0.39
C ILE A 113 9.33 37.24 0.91
N ALA A 114 10.24 37.65 1.81
CA ALA A 114 10.53 37.00 3.09
C ALA A 114 11.10 35.55 3.00
N LEU A 115 11.06 34.91 1.85
CA LEU A 115 11.58 33.55 1.66
C LEU A 115 13.11 33.46 1.86
N GLY A 116 13.84 34.52 1.52
CA GLY A 116 15.29 34.62 1.72
C GLY A 116 15.72 34.75 3.19
N LEU A 117 14.80 35.02 4.12
CA LEU A 117 15.12 35.13 5.55
C LEU A 117 15.64 33.80 6.12
N LEU A 118 15.09 32.68 5.67
CA LEU A 118 15.42 31.37 6.18
C LEU A 118 16.89 30.99 5.93
N PRO A 119 17.40 31.01 4.67
CA PRO A 119 18.80 30.74 4.40
C PRO A 119 19.79 31.76 5.01
N LEU A 120 19.37 33.02 5.16
CA LEU A 120 20.23 34.08 5.73
C LEU A 120 20.24 34.10 7.26
N ALA A 121 19.20 33.62 7.90
CA ALA A 121 19.09 33.64 9.38
C ALA A 121 20.27 33.00 10.11
N PRO A 122 20.84 31.84 9.72
CA PRO A 122 22.01 31.25 10.36
C PRO A 122 23.25 32.13 10.26
N PHE A 123 23.48 32.84 9.17
CA PHE A 123 24.62 33.74 8.98
C PHE A 123 24.49 34.96 9.89
N PHE A 124 23.30 35.53 10.02
CA PHE A 124 23.05 36.63 10.95
C PHE A 124 23.17 36.15 12.40
N ALA A 125 22.69 34.95 12.71
CA ALA A 125 22.83 34.36 14.02
C ALA A 125 24.34 34.09 14.38
N LEU A 126 25.11 33.59 13.40
CA LEU A 126 26.53 33.33 13.57
C LEU A 126 27.31 34.63 13.81
N THR A 127 27.10 35.65 12.99
CA THR A 127 27.77 36.95 13.15
C THR A 127 27.40 37.61 14.46
N SER A 128 26.12 37.57 14.85
CA SER A 128 25.63 38.05 16.15
C SER A 128 26.31 37.30 17.32
N ALA A 129 26.38 35.97 17.26
CA ALA A 129 27.00 35.14 18.28
C ALA A 129 28.49 35.43 18.45
N LEU A 130 29.22 35.68 17.36
CA LEU A 130 30.64 36.07 17.40
C LEU A 130 30.83 37.46 18.01
N ILE A 131 30.00 38.45 17.69
CA ILE A 131 30.02 39.78 18.30
C ILE A 131 29.68 39.70 19.78
N MET A 132 28.65 38.95 20.17
CA MET A 132 28.28 38.72 21.58
C MET A 132 29.42 38.03 22.34
N ARG A 133 30.15 37.10 21.74
CA ARG A 133 31.34 36.50 22.35
C ARG A 133 32.38 37.54 22.66
N LYS A 134 32.67 38.51 21.76
CA LYS A 134 33.61 39.60 22.00
C LYS A 134 33.15 40.47 23.15
N GLN A 135 31.85 40.77 23.27
CA GLN A 135 31.29 41.54 24.38
C GLN A 135 31.33 40.76 25.68
N LEU A 136 30.94 39.48 25.66
CA LEU A 136 30.99 38.59 26.86
C LEU A 136 32.41 38.52 27.43
N ARG A 137 33.43 38.41 26.57
CA ARG A 137 34.85 38.44 27.01
C ARG A 137 35.23 39.76 27.67
N ARG A 138 34.75 40.90 27.16
CA ARG A 138 35.03 42.22 27.75
C ARG A 138 34.37 42.39 29.11
N VAL A 139 33.09 41.97 29.22
CA VAL A 139 32.36 42.02 30.48
C VAL A 139 32.95 41.08 31.53
N ALA A 140 33.30 39.85 31.13
CA ALA A 140 33.94 38.88 32.02
C ALA A 140 35.35 39.30 32.50
N ALA A 141 36.11 40.05 31.69
CA ALA A 141 37.43 40.59 32.06
C ALA A 141 37.32 41.76 33.04
N ALA A 142 36.21 42.50 33.02
CA ALA A 142 35.93 43.62 33.94
C ALA A 142 35.27 43.18 35.25
N ALA A 143 34.86 41.90 35.38
CA ALA A 143 34.23 41.41 36.60
C ALA A 143 35.21 41.26 37.77
N PRO A 144 34.81 41.56 39.03
CA PRO A 144 35.69 41.59 40.20
C PRO A 144 36.24 40.22 40.58
N LYS A 145 35.62 39.12 40.23
CA LYS A 145 36.10 37.75 40.28
C LYS A 145 36.49 37.36 38.87
N LYS A 146 37.77 36.98 38.63
CA LYS A 146 38.22 36.46 37.34
C LYS A 146 37.45 35.19 36.91
N SER A 147 36.19 35.32 36.61
CA SER A 147 35.34 34.26 36.08
C SER A 147 35.36 34.34 34.56
N PHE A 148 36.42 33.83 33.97
CA PHE A 148 36.47 33.73 32.52
C PHE A 148 35.56 32.57 32.11
N PRO A 149 34.55 32.78 31.29
CA PRO A 149 33.54 31.74 31.01
C PRO A 149 34.18 30.54 30.30
N ILE A 150 35.07 30.76 29.35
CA ILE A 150 35.74 29.68 28.63
C ILE A 150 37.10 30.18 28.09
N THR A 151 38.19 29.48 28.39
CA THR A 151 39.51 29.71 27.80
C THR A 151 39.53 29.45 26.30
N THR A 152 40.51 29.94 25.56
CA THR A 152 40.62 29.65 24.12
C THR A 152 40.69 28.17 23.83
N LYS A 153 41.43 27.40 24.64
CA LYS A 153 41.48 25.92 24.52
C LYS A 153 40.09 25.30 24.81
N GLY A 154 39.40 25.71 25.90
CA GLY A 154 38.08 25.24 26.23
C GLY A 154 37.04 25.59 25.19
N PHE A 155 37.16 26.73 24.51
CA PHE A 155 36.30 27.11 23.39
C PHE A 155 36.45 26.17 22.21
N LEU A 156 37.71 25.87 21.82
CA LEU A 156 37.97 24.96 20.70
C LEU A 156 37.46 23.53 21.02
N ILE A 157 37.68 23.09 22.26
CA ILE A 157 37.17 21.79 22.72
C ILE A 157 35.63 21.78 22.68
N SER A 158 34.95 22.85 23.15
CA SER A 158 33.50 22.94 23.13
C SER A 158 32.94 22.98 21.72
N ILE A 159 33.60 23.62 20.76
CA ILE A 159 33.24 23.53 19.34
C ILE A 159 33.36 22.10 18.84
N GLY A 160 34.49 21.43 19.12
CA GLY A 160 34.68 20.03 18.74
C GLY A 160 33.58 19.11 19.30
N VAL A 161 33.26 19.26 20.58
CA VAL A 161 32.16 18.51 21.23
C VAL A 161 30.81 18.82 20.59
N GLY A 162 30.54 20.10 20.31
CA GLY A 162 29.28 20.50 19.64
C GLY A 162 29.14 19.92 18.23
N ILE A 163 30.21 19.93 17.44
CA ILE A 163 30.23 19.30 16.11
C ILE A 163 30.04 17.78 16.24
N ALA A 164 30.69 17.14 17.21
CA ALA A 164 30.50 15.71 17.44
C ALA A 164 29.04 15.37 17.85
N LEU A 165 28.44 16.18 18.72
CA LEU A 165 27.02 15.99 19.09
C LEU A 165 26.08 16.14 17.90
N ILE A 166 26.31 17.12 17.02
CA ILE A 166 25.54 17.25 15.76
C ILE A 166 25.80 16.03 14.88
N GLY A 167 27.05 15.57 14.77
CA GLY A 167 27.39 14.36 14.02
C GLY A 167 26.64 13.11 14.52
N VAL A 168 26.43 13.00 15.84
CA VAL A 168 25.61 11.91 16.40
C VAL A 168 24.13 12.03 15.98
N THR A 169 23.61 13.24 15.86
CA THR A 169 22.22 13.42 15.39
C THR A 169 22.04 13.08 13.91
N GLU A 170 23.08 13.21 13.10
CA GLU A 170 23.12 12.80 11.70
C GLU A 170 23.40 11.30 11.47
N LEU A 171 23.84 10.61 12.51
CA LEU A 171 24.25 9.21 12.41
C LEU A 171 23.16 8.30 11.83
N PRO A 172 21.85 8.38 12.22
CA PRO A 172 20.80 7.55 11.62
C PRO A 172 20.66 7.75 10.11
N ALA A 173 20.76 8.99 9.64
CA ALA A 173 20.67 9.31 8.22
C ALA A 173 21.89 8.77 7.45
N MET A 174 23.10 8.91 8.03
CA MET A 174 24.34 8.37 7.45
C MET A 174 24.32 6.84 7.39
N LEU A 175 23.89 6.18 8.46
CA LEU A 175 23.77 4.72 8.51
C LEU A 175 22.75 4.22 7.45
N THR A 176 21.60 4.88 7.35
CA THR A 176 20.59 4.50 6.35
C THR A 176 21.11 4.70 4.93
N ARG A 177 21.81 5.79 4.66
CA ARG A 177 22.44 6.02 3.35
C ARG A 177 23.50 4.96 3.03
N HIS A 178 24.33 4.60 3.98
CA HIS A 178 25.32 3.54 3.81
C HIS A 178 24.65 2.19 3.54
N GLY A 179 23.63 1.85 4.32
CA GLY A 179 22.83 0.63 4.10
C GLY A 179 22.15 0.60 2.73
N LEU A 180 21.61 1.75 2.27
CA LEU A 180 21.05 1.87 0.91
C LEU A 180 22.12 1.67 -0.17
N GLN A 181 23.31 2.19 0.02
CA GLN A 181 24.42 1.99 -0.91
C GLN A 181 24.84 0.52 -1.00
N MET A 182 24.86 -0.19 0.11
CA MET A 182 25.09 -1.63 0.15
C MET A 182 23.95 -2.41 -0.53
N ALA A 183 22.70 -2.08 -0.17
CA ALA A 183 21.50 -2.73 -0.70
C ALA A 183 21.30 -2.50 -2.20
N GLY A 184 21.77 -1.39 -2.77
CA GLY A 184 21.80 -1.11 -4.21
C GLY A 184 23.02 -1.66 -4.94
N SER A 185 23.89 -2.45 -4.28
CA SER A 185 25.09 -3.03 -4.90
C SER A 185 24.74 -4.08 -5.95
N ALA A 186 25.60 -4.22 -6.97
CA ALA A 186 25.48 -5.28 -7.95
C ALA A 186 25.80 -6.69 -7.38
N SER A 187 26.60 -6.76 -6.28
CA SER A 187 26.93 -8.02 -5.62
C SER A 187 25.78 -8.52 -4.75
N PRO A 188 25.25 -9.75 -4.97
CA PRO A 188 24.16 -10.30 -4.17
C PRO A 188 24.47 -10.36 -2.67
N GLN A 189 25.69 -10.73 -2.30
CA GLN A 189 26.12 -10.82 -0.91
C GLN A 189 26.10 -9.44 -0.22
N THR A 190 26.70 -8.42 -0.86
CA THR A 190 26.70 -7.05 -0.34
C THR A 190 25.28 -6.50 -0.23
N ARG A 191 24.41 -6.86 -1.16
CA ARG A 191 23.01 -6.47 -1.20
C ARG A 191 22.24 -7.07 -0.01
N SER A 192 22.39 -8.35 0.25
CA SER A 192 21.82 -9.05 1.40
C SER A 192 22.30 -8.45 2.72
N GLU A 193 23.61 -8.23 2.86
CA GLU A 193 24.17 -7.54 4.02
C GLU A 193 23.60 -6.13 4.22
N GLY A 194 23.40 -5.39 3.11
CA GLY A 194 22.79 -4.07 3.12
C GLY A 194 21.35 -4.10 3.65
N ILE A 195 20.54 -5.06 3.22
CA ILE A 195 19.16 -5.26 3.71
C ILE A 195 19.17 -5.57 5.22
N ARG A 196 20.02 -6.51 5.67
CA ARG A 196 20.17 -6.83 7.10
C ARG A 196 20.63 -5.63 7.91
N PHE A 197 21.59 -4.87 7.38
CA PHE A 197 22.08 -3.64 8.00
C PHE A 197 20.97 -2.61 8.15
N LEU A 198 20.15 -2.40 7.10
CA LEU A 198 19.03 -1.47 7.12
C LEU A 198 17.93 -1.87 8.09
N ARG A 199 17.63 -3.16 8.23
CA ARG A 199 16.67 -3.66 9.24
C ARG A 199 17.14 -3.32 10.66
N LYS A 200 18.43 -3.38 10.92
CA LYS A 200 18.99 -3.15 12.26
C LYS A 200 19.24 -1.68 12.58
N TYR A 201 19.72 -0.90 11.62
CA TYR A 201 20.22 0.46 11.83
C TYR A 201 19.52 1.51 10.95
N GLY A 202 18.73 1.10 9.97
CA GLY A 202 18.04 2.00 9.04
C GLY A 202 16.94 2.80 9.70
N ASN A 203 16.80 4.06 9.32
CA ASN A 203 15.67 4.89 9.71
C ASN A 203 14.55 4.72 8.69
N ARG A 204 13.38 4.24 9.16
CA ARG A 204 12.22 3.95 8.33
C ARG A 204 11.70 5.18 7.57
N ASP A 205 11.63 6.33 8.25
CA ASP A 205 11.11 7.56 7.64
C ASP A 205 12.03 8.04 6.51
N TYR A 206 13.36 7.87 6.68
CA TYR A 206 14.33 8.19 5.64
C TYR A 206 14.21 7.25 4.44
N LEU A 207 14.05 5.95 4.68
CA LEU A 207 13.81 4.97 3.62
C LEU A 207 12.53 5.30 2.84
N LEU A 208 11.44 5.57 3.57
CA LEU A 208 10.16 5.92 2.97
C LEU A 208 10.26 7.19 2.13
N GLN A 209 10.97 8.20 2.60
CA GLN A 209 11.19 9.42 1.84
C GLN A 209 11.90 9.15 0.51
N ARG A 210 12.89 8.25 0.50
CA ARG A 210 13.60 7.88 -0.74
C ARG A 210 12.70 7.19 -1.77
N CYS A 211 11.64 6.54 -1.32
CA CYS A 211 10.63 5.96 -2.20
C CYS A 211 9.81 7.02 -2.95
N TYR A 212 9.69 8.24 -2.40
CA TYR A 212 8.97 9.38 -3.01
C TYR A 212 9.84 10.22 -3.95
N ASP A 213 11.15 10.09 -3.92
CA ASP A 213 12.08 10.82 -4.78
C ASP A 213 12.00 10.34 -6.25
N SER A 214 10.80 10.36 -6.83
CA SER A 214 10.57 9.92 -8.20
C SER A 214 11.13 10.87 -9.26
N ARG A 215 11.44 12.10 -8.86
CA ARG A 215 11.95 13.15 -9.77
C ARG A 215 13.40 13.43 -9.38
N GLY A 216 14.33 12.89 -10.15
CA GLY A 216 15.76 13.23 -10.09
C GLY A 216 16.07 14.69 -10.49
N HIS A 217 15.16 15.60 -10.27
CA HIS A 217 15.32 17.03 -10.47
C HIS A 217 15.53 17.67 -9.11
N SER A 218 16.77 17.54 -8.61
CA SER A 218 17.27 18.53 -7.69
C SER A 218 17.25 19.88 -8.44
N PHE A 219 16.45 20.80 -7.96
CA PHE A 219 16.39 22.19 -8.50
C PHE A 219 17.76 22.91 -8.39
N PHE A 220 18.77 22.25 -7.83
CA PHE A 220 20.09 22.79 -7.58
C PHE A 220 21.19 21.81 -7.99
N VAL A 221 21.78 22.06 -9.13
CA VAL A 221 23.04 21.44 -9.58
C VAL A 221 24.15 21.54 -8.52
N LEU A 222 24.11 22.58 -7.67
CA LEU A 222 25.04 22.77 -6.55
C LEU A 222 24.70 21.89 -5.33
N GLY A 223 23.44 21.58 -5.09
CA GLY A 223 23.03 20.63 -4.05
C GLY A 223 23.52 19.21 -4.34
N ASP A 224 23.52 18.80 -5.59
CA ASP A 224 24.03 17.50 -6.04
C ASP A 224 25.56 17.39 -5.87
N TRP A 225 26.29 18.51 -5.84
CA TRP A 225 27.73 18.55 -5.61
C TRP A 225 28.09 18.43 -4.12
N LEU A 226 27.31 19.05 -3.24
CA LEU A 226 27.53 19.01 -1.77
C LEU A 226 26.91 17.78 -1.12
N TRP A 227 25.81 17.30 -1.64
CA TRP A 227 25.12 16.08 -1.20
C TRP A 227 25.03 15.14 -2.40
N PRO A 228 25.85 14.10 -2.45
CA PRO A 228 25.79 13.11 -3.51
C PRO A 228 24.40 12.52 -3.61
N ARG A 229 23.93 12.34 -4.85
CA ARG A 229 22.64 11.74 -5.19
C ARG A 229 22.34 10.51 -4.36
N SER A 230 21.06 10.20 -4.18
CA SER A 230 20.66 8.92 -3.58
C SER A 230 21.44 7.80 -4.26
N PRO A 231 22.06 6.88 -3.50
CA PRO A 231 22.82 5.78 -4.08
C PRO A 231 21.94 4.81 -4.88
N VAL A 232 20.61 4.89 -4.72
CA VAL A 232 19.62 4.04 -5.37
C VAL A 232 18.53 4.88 -6.01
N ARG A 233 17.92 4.35 -7.08
CA ARG A 233 16.75 4.95 -7.75
C ARG A 233 15.51 4.77 -6.87
N ALA A 234 14.47 5.57 -7.12
CA ALA A 234 13.23 5.50 -6.34
C ALA A 234 12.54 4.12 -6.43
N ASP A 235 12.56 3.51 -7.61
CA ASP A 235 11.99 2.18 -7.82
C ASP A 235 12.72 1.12 -6.98
N GLU A 236 14.04 1.14 -7.03
CA GLU A 236 14.89 0.26 -6.23
C GLU A 236 14.76 0.56 -4.72
N ALA A 237 14.57 1.83 -4.35
CA ALA A 237 14.31 2.22 -2.96
C ALA A 237 12.98 1.64 -2.44
N ARG A 238 11.95 1.52 -3.28
CA ARG A 238 10.67 0.88 -2.94
C ARG A 238 10.82 -0.60 -2.69
N ASP A 239 11.60 -1.30 -3.52
CA ASP A 239 11.91 -2.72 -3.34
C ASP A 239 12.70 -2.94 -2.05
N ILE A 240 13.70 -2.09 -1.80
CA ILE A 240 14.49 -2.12 -0.55
C ILE A 240 13.59 -1.83 0.64
N TYR A 241 12.69 -0.83 0.54
CA TYR A 241 11.76 -0.47 1.60
C TYR A 241 10.87 -1.67 1.98
N TYR A 242 10.27 -2.33 0.98
CA TYR A 242 9.47 -3.53 1.22
C TYR A 242 10.29 -4.65 1.86
N ARG A 243 11.48 -4.96 1.33
CA ARG A 243 12.37 -6.00 1.88
C ARG A 243 12.82 -5.70 3.31
N VAL A 244 12.96 -4.42 3.68
CA VAL A 244 13.35 -4.00 5.03
C VAL A 244 12.17 -4.01 6.00
N THR A 245 11.01 -3.49 5.59
CA THR A 245 9.87 -3.24 6.48
C THR A 245 8.78 -4.30 6.41
N GLY A 246 8.63 -5.01 5.30
CA GLY A 246 7.50 -5.88 5.00
C GLY A 246 6.23 -5.13 4.60
N GLU A 247 6.28 -3.81 4.53
CA GLU A 247 5.14 -2.98 4.13
C GLU A 247 5.32 -2.46 2.71
N PRO A 248 4.33 -2.60 1.83
CA PRO A 248 4.40 -2.01 0.51
C PRO A 248 4.42 -0.48 0.61
N PHE A 249 5.16 0.15 -0.29
CA PHE A 249 5.32 1.60 -0.33
C PHE A 249 3.98 2.36 -0.47
N ASP A 250 3.06 1.82 -1.24
CA ASP A 250 1.72 2.39 -1.50
C ASP A 250 0.79 2.36 -0.28
N ALA A 251 1.03 1.44 0.68
CA ALA A 251 0.31 1.39 1.95
C ALA A 251 0.85 2.38 2.99
N ALA A 252 2.09 2.86 2.80
CA ALA A 252 2.72 3.78 3.73
C ALA A 252 2.29 5.21 3.45
N LEU A 253 1.64 5.86 4.42
CA LEU A 253 1.39 7.30 4.36
C LEU A 253 2.73 8.05 4.32
N PRO A 254 2.83 9.12 3.52
CA PRO A 254 4.01 9.97 3.55
C PRO A 254 4.23 10.44 4.99
N PRO A 255 5.49 10.54 5.44
CA PRO A 255 5.79 11.06 6.76
C PRO A 255 5.10 12.41 6.94
N LEU A 256 4.46 12.65 8.08
CA LEU A 256 3.72 13.89 8.40
C LEU A 256 4.49 15.20 8.13
N ARG A 257 5.79 15.09 7.94
CA ARG A 257 6.74 16.19 7.70
C ARG A 257 7.09 16.43 6.23
N VAL A 258 6.73 15.50 5.36
CA VAL A 258 6.75 15.78 3.92
C VAL A 258 5.48 16.60 3.65
N ASN A 259 5.67 17.88 3.36
CA ASN A 259 4.56 18.81 3.17
C ASN A 259 3.55 18.24 2.18
N ALA A 260 2.34 18.00 2.64
CA ALA A 260 1.22 17.63 1.80
C ALA A 260 0.95 18.65 0.68
N LYS A 261 1.49 19.88 0.80
CA LYS A 261 1.40 20.93 -0.25
C LYS A 261 2.43 20.79 -1.37
N THR A 262 3.53 20.04 -1.13
CA THR A 262 4.59 19.86 -2.14
C THR A 262 4.57 18.48 -2.79
N ILE A 263 3.99 17.50 -2.12
CA ILE A 263 3.42 16.36 -2.83
C ILE A 263 2.11 16.91 -3.38
N ARG A 264 2.02 17.17 -4.68
CA ARG A 264 0.75 17.54 -5.30
C ARG A 264 -0.31 16.60 -4.74
N GLN A 265 -1.44 17.16 -4.37
CA GLN A 265 -2.56 16.38 -3.82
C GLN A 265 -2.89 15.19 -4.74
N ASP A 266 -2.67 15.38 -6.04
CA ASP A 266 -2.73 14.39 -7.11
C ASP A 266 -1.69 13.25 -6.95
N ASP A 267 -0.48 13.54 -6.46
CA ASP A 267 0.57 12.52 -6.25
C ASP A 267 0.25 11.61 -5.05
N VAL A 268 -0.43 12.12 -4.01
CA VAL A 268 -0.90 11.31 -2.87
C VAL A 268 -2.10 10.46 -3.28
N GLU A 269 -3.04 11.03 -4.04
CA GLU A 269 -4.18 10.29 -4.60
C GLU A 269 -3.69 9.17 -5.53
N TYR A 270 -2.73 9.48 -6.40
CA TYR A 270 -2.14 8.50 -7.33
C TYR A 270 -1.40 7.37 -6.62
N ARG A 271 -0.71 7.64 -5.50
CA ARG A 271 0.14 6.68 -4.79
C ARG A 271 -0.58 5.88 -3.72
N SER A 272 -1.51 6.50 -2.98
CA SER A 272 -2.39 5.79 -2.05
C SER A 272 -3.51 5.04 -2.77
N GLY A 273 -3.73 5.34 -4.04
CA GLY A 273 -4.85 4.83 -4.81
C GLY A 273 -6.22 5.31 -4.33
N ILE A 274 -6.29 6.09 -3.24
CA ILE A 274 -7.55 6.57 -2.66
C ILE A 274 -7.80 8.02 -3.06
N LEU A 275 -8.88 8.24 -3.79
CA LEU A 275 -9.31 9.55 -4.26
C LEU A 275 -9.96 10.36 -3.14
N LYS A 276 -9.48 11.58 -2.94
CA LYS A 276 -10.04 12.47 -1.95
C LYS A 276 -11.40 13.00 -2.41
N GLY A 277 -12.37 12.98 -1.50
CA GLY A 277 -13.73 13.44 -1.77
C GLY A 277 -14.65 12.39 -2.39
N LEU A 278 -14.13 11.28 -2.89
CA LEU A 278 -14.93 10.13 -3.30
C LEU A 278 -15.08 9.16 -2.13
N SER A 279 -16.31 8.85 -1.73
CA SER A 279 -16.60 8.04 -0.55
C SER A 279 -17.73 7.05 -0.80
N LEU A 280 -17.57 5.83 -0.27
CA LEU A 280 -18.68 4.89 -0.12
C LEU A 280 -19.51 5.33 1.08
N THR A 281 -20.80 5.60 0.88
CA THR A 281 -21.70 6.14 1.91
C THR A 281 -22.69 5.11 2.43
N SER A 282 -23.01 4.08 1.64
CA SER A 282 -23.86 2.97 2.04
C SER A 282 -23.42 1.67 1.37
N SER A 283 -23.57 0.57 2.07
CA SER A 283 -23.30 -0.77 1.58
C SER A 283 -24.32 -1.76 2.14
N ASN A 284 -25.13 -2.33 1.25
CA ASN A 284 -26.17 -3.28 1.60
C ASN A 284 -26.00 -4.56 0.78
N LEU A 285 -25.91 -5.68 1.44
CA LEU A 285 -25.83 -7.02 0.84
C LEU A 285 -27.09 -7.79 1.20
N ASP A 286 -27.95 -8.02 0.22
CA ASP A 286 -29.15 -8.86 0.35
C ASP A 286 -29.03 -10.13 -0.51
N GLY A 287 -29.76 -11.16 -0.14
CA GLY A 287 -29.70 -12.39 -0.90
C GLY A 287 -30.65 -13.47 -0.46
N ASN A 288 -30.66 -14.56 -1.25
CA ASN A 288 -31.42 -15.77 -0.97
C ASN A 288 -30.50 -16.98 -1.14
N ILE A 289 -30.47 -17.84 -0.13
CA ILE A 289 -29.61 -19.03 -0.08
C ILE A 289 -30.48 -20.28 0.04
N ASP A 290 -30.27 -21.18 -0.89
CA ASP A 290 -30.72 -22.54 -0.80
C ASP A 290 -29.59 -23.44 -0.26
N ALA A 291 -29.64 -23.73 1.03
CA ALA A 291 -28.61 -24.51 1.71
C ALA A 291 -28.59 -25.97 1.21
N ASP A 292 -29.77 -26.58 0.99
CA ASP A 292 -29.89 -27.94 0.49
C ASP A 292 -29.40 -28.00 -0.96
N GLY A 293 -29.74 -26.96 -1.75
CA GLY A 293 -29.25 -26.74 -3.10
C GLY A 293 -27.77 -26.45 -3.19
N GLY A 294 -27.14 -26.05 -2.10
CA GLY A 294 -25.73 -25.68 -2.09
C GLY A 294 -25.38 -24.44 -2.92
N LEU A 295 -26.33 -23.54 -3.10
CA LEU A 295 -26.18 -22.34 -3.91
C LEU A 295 -27.02 -21.16 -3.39
N GLY A 296 -26.74 -19.98 -3.90
CA GLY A 296 -27.51 -18.78 -3.63
C GLY A 296 -27.27 -17.65 -4.61
N ASN A 297 -28.01 -16.58 -4.36
CA ASN A 297 -27.85 -15.30 -5.07
C ASN A 297 -27.66 -14.19 -4.06
N LEU A 298 -26.64 -13.38 -4.25
CA LEU A 298 -26.35 -12.19 -3.47
C LEU A 298 -26.46 -10.94 -4.34
N ASN A 299 -27.06 -9.89 -3.80
CA ASN A 299 -27.11 -8.57 -4.42
C ASN A 299 -26.38 -7.58 -3.55
N TRP A 300 -25.28 -7.05 -4.02
CA TRP A 300 -24.49 -6.07 -3.28
C TRP A 300 -24.75 -4.67 -3.83
N THR A 301 -25.44 -3.85 -3.04
CA THR A 301 -25.78 -2.47 -3.37
C THR A 301 -24.82 -1.51 -2.69
N LEU A 302 -24.17 -0.65 -3.49
CA LEU A 302 -23.13 0.29 -3.08
C LEU A 302 -23.54 1.72 -3.49
N ASP A 303 -23.59 2.64 -2.54
CA ASP A 303 -23.86 4.05 -2.79
C ASP A 303 -22.56 4.87 -2.64
N PHE A 304 -22.21 5.65 -3.65
CA PHE A 304 -21.02 6.49 -3.67
C PHE A 304 -21.39 7.96 -3.76
N ASP A 305 -20.75 8.79 -2.95
CA ASP A 305 -20.81 10.26 -3.02
C ASP A 305 -19.45 10.85 -3.42
N ASN A 306 -19.50 11.92 -4.23
CA ASN A 306 -18.33 12.67 -4.61
C ASN A 306 -18.45 14.12 -4.12
N TYR A 307 -17.65 14.46 -3.11
CA TYR A 307 -17.59 15.79 -2.49
C TYR A 307 -16.48 16.67 -3.07
N SER A 308 -15.78 16.20 -4.11
CA SER A 308 -14.73 16.97 -4.78
C SER A 308 -15.32 17.94 -5.80
N ASP A 309 -14.49 18.83 -6.32
CA ASP A 309 -14.81 19.82 -7.34
C ASP A 309 -14.73 19.28 -8.79
N SER A 310 -14.37 18.04 -8.94
CA SER A 310 -14.19 17.37 -10.24
C SER A 310 -14.87 16.01 -10.26
N ASP A 311 -15.27 15.55 -11.44
CA ASP A 311 -15.79 14.22 -11.64
C ASP A 311 -14.71 13.17 -11.31
N LYS A 312 -15.12 12.10 -10.62
CA LYS A 312 -14.22 11.03 -10.18
C LYS A 312 -14.64 9.68 -10.77
N GLU A 313 -13.70 8.76 -10.82
CA GLU A 313 -13.94 7.36 -11.17
C GLU A 313 -13.97 6.52 -9.89
N VAL A 314 -15.01 5.68 -9.73
CA VAL A 314 -15.00 4.58 -8.76
C VAL A 314 -14.28 3.41 -9.39
N ARG A 315 -13.33 2.85 -8.65
CA ARG A 315 -12.63 1.62 -9.01
C ARG A 315 -12.50 0.71 -7.79
N ALA A 316 -12.96 -0.53 -7.92
CA ALA A 316 -12.84 -1.54 -6.87
C ALA A 316 -12.53 -2.90 -7.46
N GLU A 317 -11.57 -3.60 -6.87
CA GLU A 317 -11.38 -5.04 -7.07
C GLU A 317 -12.12 -5.76 -5.95
N ILE A 318 -13.10 -6.57 -6.32
CA ILE A 318 -13.95 -7.31 -5.40
C ILE A 318 -13.56 -8.77 -5.45
N GLN A 319 -13.26 -9.35 -4.28
CA GLN A 319 -13.13 -10.80 -4.10
C GLN A 319 -14.53 -11.38 -3.98
N LEU A 320 -14.85 -12.29 -4.88
CA LEU A 320 -16.08 -13.07 -4.85
C LEU A 320 -15.88 -14.34 -3.99
N PRO A 321 -16.97 -14.94 -3.51
CA PRO A 321 -16.96 -16.31 -3.01
C PRO A 321 -16.36 -17.27 -4.05
N PRO A 322 -15.65 -18.33 -3.65
CA PRO A 322 -15.06 -19.30 -4.57
C PRO A 322 -16.09 -19.90 -5.53
N GLY A 323 -15.82 -19.86 -6.83
CA GLY A 323 -16.71 -20.34 -7.88
C GLY A 323 -17.93 -19.45 -8.15
N ALA A 324 -18.06 -18.32 -7.47
CA ALA A 324 -19.14 -17.36 -7.72
C ALA A 324 -18.90 -16.57 -9.01
N VAL A 325 -19.98 -16.08 -9.59
CA VAL A 325 -19.96 -15.31 -10.83
C VAL A 325 -20.93 -14.13 -10.76
N VAL A 326 -20.52 -12.97 -11.30
CA VAL A 326 -21.41 -11.81 -11.47
C VAL A 326 -22.35 -12.06 -12.64
N THR A 327 -23.66 -11.96 -12.36
CA THR A 327 -24.75 -12.28 -13.29
C THR A 327 -25.56 -11.05 -13.71
N GLY A 328 -25.33 -9.92 -13.06
CA GLY A 328 -25.99 -8.67 -13.37
C GLY A 328 -25.34 -7.50 -12.68
N VAL A 329 -25.40 -6.34 -13.31
CA VAL A 329 -25.02 -5.07 -12.71
C VAL A 329 -26.03 -4.02 -13.09
N THR A 330 -26.51 -3.26 -12.12
CA THR A 330 -27.38 -2.11 -12.37
C THR A 330 -26.77 -0.84 -11.79
N GLN A 331 -26.99 0.27 -12.44
CA GLN A 331 -26.60 1.59 -11.95
C GLN A 331 -27.82 2.49 -11.88
N SER A 332 -27.96 3.22 -10.79
CA SER A 332 -28.93 4.30 -10.66
C SER A 332 -28.20 5.63 -10.56
N LEU A 333 -28.55 6.54 -11.47
CA LEU A 333 -28.11 7.92 -11.48
C LEU A 333 -29.34 8.83 -11.50
N GLY A 334 -29.49 9.68 -10.47
CA GLY A 334 -30.64 10.58 -10.38
C GLY A 334 -32.02 9.88 -10.32
N GLY A 335 -32.06 8.64 -9.84
CA GLY A 335 -33.27 7.83 -9.74
C GLY A 335 -33.64 6.99 -10.98
N MET A 336 -32.89 7.12 -12.07
CA MET A 336 -33.04 6.29 -13.24
C MET A 336 -32.13 5.06 -13.14
N GLU A 337 -32.70 3.86 -13.10
CA GLU A 337 -31.99 2.59 -13.03
C GLU A 337 -31.73 2.07 -14.46
N THR A 338 -30.48 1.71 -14.71
CA THR A 338 -30.02 1.16 -16.00
C THR A 338 -29.33 -0.17 -15.76
N GLU A 339 -29.69 -1.19 -16.51
CA GLU A 339 -29.07 -2.52 -16.47
C GLU A 339 -27.91 -2.63 -17.45
N THR A 340 -26.94 -3.49 -17.10
CA THR A 340 -25.80 -3.79 -17.95
C THR A 340 -26.17 -4.63 -19.17
N GLN A 341 -25.40 -4.41 -20.24
CA GLN A 341 -25.29 -5.35 -21.37
C GLN A 341 -24.02 -6.17 -21.20
N PHE A 342 -24.07 -7.44 -21.59
CA PHE A 342 -22.90 -8.32 -21.59
C PHE A 342 -22.26 -8.33 -22.97
N THR A 343 -20.92 -8.23 -23.00
CA THR A 343 -20.17 -8.22 -24.28
C THR A 343 -18.86 -8.99 -24.14
N GLY A 344 -18.31 -9.46 -25.26
CA GLY A 344 -17.06 -10.17 -25.29
C GLY A 344 -15.89 -9.27 -24.89
N ARG A 345 -14.88 -9.84 -24.23
CA ARG A 345 -13.69 -9.08 -23.79
C ARG A 345 -12.87 -8.53 -24.98
N SER A 346 -12.85 -9.21 -26.12
CA SER A 346 -12.23 -8.72 -27.34
C SER A 346 -12.83 -7.38 -27.78
N ASP A 347 -14.13 -7.24 -27.60
CA ASP A 347 -14.88 -6.04 -28.01
C ASP A 347 -14.57 -4.85 -27.08
N PHE A 348 -14.23 -5.11 -25.81
CA PHE A 348 -13.69 -4.10 -24.91
C PHE A 348 -12.31 -3.63 -25.31
N MET A 349 -11.44 -4.57 -25.68
CA MET A 349 -10.04 -4.26 -25.96
C MET A 349 -9.83 -3.63 -27.36
N SER A 350 -10.72 -3.90 -28.29
CA SER A 350 -10.68 -3.34 -29.65
C SER A 350 -11.38 -1.98 -29.77
N GLY A 351 -12.18 -1.62 -28.81
CA GLY A 351 -12.98 -0.40 -28.77
C GLY A 351 -12.30 0.83 -28.21
N GLY A 352 -10.99 1.03 -28.44
CA GLY A 352 -10.28 2.29 -28.28
C GLY A 352 -10.07 2.83 -26.86
N GLU A 353 -9.01 3.59 -26.71
CA GLU A 353 -8.37 4.02 -25.45
C GLU A 353 -8.97 5.25 -24.75
N THR A 354 -10.07 5.88 -25.22
CA THR A 354 -10.63 7.09 -24.59
C THR A 354 -12.10 6.95 -24.24
N LEU A 355 -12.39 6.87 -22.94
CA LEU A 355 -13.71 7.14 -22.39
C LEU A 355 -14.02 8.62 -22.59
N ASP A 356 -14.95 8.92 -23.50
CA ASP A 356 -15.39 10.30 -23.75
C ASP A 356 -15.96 10.89 -22.46
N ARG A 357 -15.34 11.96 -21.96
CA ARG A 357 -15.69 12.62 -20.71
C ARG A 357 -17.10 13.18 -20.84
N GLY A 358 -18.08 12.57 -20.18
CA GLY A 358 -19.45 13.09 -20.11
C GLY A 358 -20.57 12.06 -20.17
N GLN A 359 -20.32 10.78 -20.44
CA GLN A 359 -21.31 9.71 -20.40
C GLN A 359 -21.11 8.80 -19.19
N PRO A 360 -22.15 8.56 -18.37
CA PRO A 360 -22.07 7.60 -17.27
C PRO A 360 -21.80 6.20 -17.84
N ARG A 361 -20.73 5.55 -17.38
CA ARG A 361 -20.36 4.19 -17.79
C ARG A 361 -19.99 3.36 -16.58
N VAL A 362 -20.51 2.16 -16.54
CA VAL A 362 -20.07 1.13 -15.61
C VAL A 362 -19.44 0.01 -16.43
N VAL A 363 -18.30 -0.44 -16.00
CA VAL A 363 -17.59 -1.57 -16.59
C VAL A 363 -17.27 -2.57 -15.50
N VAL A 364 -17.66 -3.82 -15.66
CA VAL A 364 -17.32 -4.91 -14.76
C VAL A 364 -16.66 -6.02 -15.57
N THR A 365 -15.42 -6.32 -15.21
CA THR A 365 -14.61 -7.36 -15.85
C THR A 365 -13.99 -8.26 -14.79
N THR A 366 -13.53 -9.44 -15.17
CA THR A 366 -12.76 -10.28 -14.26
C THR A 366 -11.37 -9.69 -14.02
N ALA A 367 -10.93 -9.69 -12.76
CA ALA A 367 -9.59 -9.34 -12.31
C ALA A 367 -8.77 -10.59 -11.92
N GLY A 368 -9.26 -11.77 -12.30
CA GLY A 368 -8.69 -13.06 -12.01
C GLY A 368 -9.71 -14.03 -11.46
N ARG A 369 -9.23 -15.20 -11.04
CA ARG A 369 -10.12 -16.24 -10.51
C ARG A 369 -10.84 -15.72 -9.25
N ASP A 370 -12.17 -15.85 -9.26
CA ASP A 370 -13.04 -15.36 -8.19
C ASP A 370 -12.86 -13.87 -7.84
N ARG A 371 -12.42 -13.04 -8.79
CA ARG A 371 -12.21 -11.60 -8.61
C ARG A 371 -12.78 -10.81 -9.77
N VAL A 372 -13.44 -9.70 -9.47
CA VAL A 372 -13.95 -8.77 -10.47
C VAL A 372 -13.45 -7.36 -10.22
N LEU A 373 -13.17 -6.66 -11.31
CA LEU A 373 -12.87 -5.23 -11.32
C LEU A 373 -14.14 -4.47 -11.70
N VAL A 374 -14.58 -3.61 -10.83
CA VAL A 374 -15.72 -2.71 -11.04
C VAL A 374 -15.20 -1.30 -11.24
N GLN A 375 -15.58 -0.68 -12.34
CA GLN A 375 -15.22 0.70 -12.68
C GLN A 375 -16.49 1.47 -13.05
N SER A 376 -16.60 2.71 -12.56
CA SER A 376 -17.71 3.60 -12.91
C SER A 376 -17.23 5.05 -13.03
N TYR A 377 -17.51 5.67 -14.18
CA TYR A 377 -17.19 7.06 -14.46
C TYR A 377 -18.28 7.69 -15.35
N PRO A 378 -18.65 8.95 -15.14
CA PRO A 378 -18.24 9.81 -14.03
C PRO A 378 -19.12 9.61 -12.78
N VAL A 379 -18.50 9.79 -11.59
CA VAL A 379 -19.25 10.15 -10.37
C VAL A 379 -19.24 11.68 -10.30
N PRO A 380 -20.38 12.35 -10.52
CA PRO A 380 -20.43 13.80 -10.71
C PRO A 380 -19.96 14.56 -9.48
N ALA A 381 -19.20 15.65 -9.70
CA ALA A 381 -18.76 16.58 -8.65
C ALA A 381 -19.94 17.18 -7.88
N PHE A 382 -19.76 17.46 -6.58
CA PHE A 382 -20.72 18.13 -5.69
C PHE A 382 -22.14 17.56 -5.70
N ARG A 383 -22.35 16.32 -6.13
CA ARG A 383 -23.65 15.66 -6.17
C ARG A 383 -23.67 14.43 -5.30
N LYS A 384 -24.87 14.11 -4.78
CA LYS A 384 -25.15 12.74 -4.34
C LYS A 384 -24.89 11.83 -5.52
N GLY A 385 -24.02 10.89 -5.28
CA GLY A 385 -23.34 10.13 -6.28
C GLY A 385 -24.16 9.12 -7.04
N ILE A 386 -23.56 7.98 -7.23
CA ILE A 386 -24.14 6.87 -7.99
C ILE A 386 -24.46 5.72 -7.05
N LYS A 387 -25.53 4.99 -7.38
CA LYS A 387 -25.88 3.73 -6.73
C LYS A 387 -25.64 2.59 -7.72
N MET A 388 -24.85 1.60 -7.29
CA MET A 388 -24.57 0.40 -8.07
C MET A 388 -25.07 -0.83 -7.31
N ARG A 389 -25.62 -1.80 -8.04
CA ARG A 389 -25.97 -3.12 -7.51
C ARG A 389 -25.31 -4.18 -8.37
N LEU A 390 -24.59 -5.10 -7.71
CA LEU A 390 -24.02 -6.30 -8.33
C LEU A 390 -24.84 -7.51 -7.91
N SER A 391 -25.33 -8.28 -8.88
CA SER A 391 -25.96 -9.57 -8.65
C SER A 391 -24.95 -10.68 -8.86
N ILE A 392 -24.84 -11.60 -7.89
CA ILE A 392 -23.78 -12.61 -7.82
C ILE A 392 -24.42 -13.95 -7.54
N ALA A 393 -24.29 -14.91 -8.47
CA ALA A 393 -24.61 -16.30 -8.18
C ALA A 393 -23.46 -16.94 -7.41
N VAL A 394 -23.76 -17.57 -6.29
CA VAL A 394 -22.74 -18.10 -5.37
C VAL A 394 -22.96 -19.58 -5.08
N PRO A 395 -21.95 -20.45 -5.21
CA PRO A 395 -21.98 -21.79 -4.65
C PRO A 395 -21.62 -21.74 -3.18
N LEU A 396 -22.15 -22.63 -2.39
CA LEU A 396 -21.72 -22.84 -1.01
C LEU A 396 -20.47 -23.72 -0.97
N VAL A 397 -19.59 -23.45 -0.01
CA VAL A 397 -18.39 -24.26 0.22
C VAL A 397 -18.72 -25.37 1.21
N LEU A 398 -18.62 -26.60 0.78
CA LEU A 398 -18.91 -27.77 1.62
C LEU A 398 -17.77 -28.02 2.61
N GLN A 399 -18.14 -28.29 3.87
CA GLN A 399 -17.22 -28.80 4.89
C GLN A 399 -17.44 -30.32 5.07
N THR A 400 -18.69 -30.71 5.14
CA THR A 400 -19.15 -32.09 5.20
C THR A 400 -20.40 -32.22 4.32
N THR A 401 -20.95 -33.37 4.16
CA THR A 401 -22.18 -33.59 3.38
C THR A 401 -23.39 -32.84 3.95
N ASP A 402 -23.41 -32.59 5.26
CA ASP A 402 -24.50 -31.93 6.01
C ASP A 402 -24.17 -30.50 6.45
N GLN A 403 -22.94 -29.99 6.18
CA GLN A 403 -22.53 -28.65 6.55
C GLN A 403 -21.89 -27.90 5.40
N ALA A 404 -22.32 -26.67 5.21
CA ALA A 404 -21.80 -25.77 4.22
C ALA A 404 -21.43 -24.40 4.83
N ARG A 405 -20.62 -23.63 4.10
CA ARG A 405 -20.27 -22.25 4.42
C ARG A 405 -20.64 -21.33 3.30
N LEU A 406 -21.24 -20.20 3.66
CA LEU A 406 -21.40 -19.05 2.78
C LEU A 406 -20.28 -18.06 3.04
N ILE A 407 -19.44 -17.80 2.04
CA ILE A 407 -18.44 -16.75 2.06
C ILE A 407 -19.07 -15.49 1.49
N LEU A 408 -18.80 -14.33 2.08
CA LEU A 408 -19.33 -13.06 1.63
C LEU A 408 -18.31 -12.35 0.71
N PRO A 409 -18.77 -11.62 -0.31
CA PRO A 409 -17.88 -10.81 -1.15
C PRO A 409 -17.29 -9.65 -0.32
N HIS A 410 -16.07 -9.22 -0.66
CA HIS A 410 -15.40 -8.12 0.00
C HIS A 410 -14.46 -7.36 -0.94
N PHE A 411 -14.07 -6.15 -0.55
CA PHE A 411 -13.10 -5.37 -1.33
C PHE A 411 -11.68 -5.91 -1.13
N ASN A 412 -11.03 -6.25 -2.22
CA ASN A 412 -9.61 -6.60 -2.26
C ASN A 412 -8.74 -5.35 -2.43
N SER A 413 -9.17 -4.43 -3.29
CA SER A 413 -8.61 -3.08 -3.42
C SER A 413 -9.68 -2.08 -3.84
N ARG A 414 -9.47 -0.80 -3.55
CA ARG A 414 -10.40 0.29 -3.89
C ARG A 414 -9.69 1.63 -4.01
N ASN A 415 -10.30 2.58 -4.73
CA ASN A 415 -9.78 3.94 -4.87
C ASN A 415 -10.63 5.01 -4.15
N PHE A 416 -11.61 4.63 -3.35
CA PHE A 416 -12.51 5.52 -2.63
C PHE A 416 -12.35 5.42 -1.12
N GLN A 417 -12.73 6.47 -0.42
CA GLN A 417 -12.71 6.51 1.03
C GLN A 417 -13.87 5.69 1.62
N MET A 418 -13.64 5.07 2.75
CA MET A 418 -14.67 4.46 3.59
C MET A 418 -14.64 5.12 4.96
N PRO A 419 -15.72 5.79 5.40
CA PRO A 419 -15.83 6.31 6.75
C PRO A 419 -15.63 5.20 7.78
N GLY A 420 -14.90 5.48 8.85
CA GLY A 420 -14.60 4.46 9.87
C GLY A 420 -15.82 3.88 10.60
N ASN A 421 -16.96 4.57 10.51
CA ASN A 421 -18.25 4.12 11.05
C ASN A 421 -19.13 3.43 10.01
N LEU A 422 -18.69 3.32 8.76
CA LEU A 422 -19.44 2.59 7.73
C LEU A 422 -19.54 1.11 8.11
N LYS A 423 -20.76 0.58 8.03
CA LYS A 423 -21.05 -0.84 8.18
C LYS A 423 -21.68 -1.38 6.91
N HIS A 424 -21.36 -2.61 6.58
CA HIS A 424 -22.04 -3.38 5.56
C HIS A 424 -23.27 -4.03 6.19
N TRP A 425 -24.43 -3.61 5.76
CA TRP A 425 -25.69 -4.22 6.18
C TRP A 425 -25.93 -5.49 5.38
N ILE A 426 -26.20 -6.58 6.07
CA ILE A 426 -26.42 -7.88 5.45
C ILE A 426 -27.80 -8.39 5.82
N LEU A 427 -28.56 -8.77 4.80
CA LEU A 427 -29.90 -9.34 4.93
C LEU A 427 -30.03 -10.54 4.00
N ILE A 428 -30.05 -11.75 4.55
CA ILE A 428 -30.09 -12.98 3.75
C ILE A 428 -31.26 -13.86 4.20
N ASP A 429 -32.07 -14.25 3.22
CA ASP A 429 -33.09 -15.28 3.38
C ASP A 429 -32.52 -16.67 3.08
N SER A 430 -32.89 -17.69 3.84
CA SER A 430 -32.40 -19.05 3.64
C SER A 430 -33.40 -20.09 4.12
N ASN A 431 -33.39 -21.30 3.55
CA ASN A 431 -34.15 -22.46 4.02
C ASN A 431 -33.60 -23.05 5.33
N HIS A 432 -32.36 -22.73 5.70
CA HIS A 432 -31.72 -23.11 6.97
C HIS A 432 -31.13 -21.90 7.70
N PRO A 433 -31.01 -21.91 9.05
CA PRO A 433 -30.45 -20.80 9.79
C PRO A 433 -28.96 -20.60 9.47
N LEU A 434 -28.58 -19.35 9.21
CA LEU A 434 -27.19 -18.94 9.08
C LEU A 434 -26.64 -18.54 10.45
N ASN A 435 -25.48 -19.07 10.80
CA ASN A 435 -24.81 -18.85 12.08
C ASN A 435 -23.37 -18.40 11.86
N SER A 436 -22.82 -17.67 12.84
CA SER A 436 -21.41 -17.31 12.88
C SER A 436 -20.70 -18.06 14.01
N ASP A 437 -19.54 -18.64 13.73
CA ASP A 437 -18.74 -19.37 14.74
C ASP A 437 -17.85 -18.42 15.57
N PHE A 438 -17.68 -17.17 15.17
CA PHE A 438 -16.64 -16.27 15.71
C PHE A 438 -17.20 -15.00 16.36
N GLY A 439 -18.36 -15.09 17.00
CA GLY A 439 -18.90 -14.01 17.82
C GLY A 439 -19.36 -12.76 17.06
N LEU A 440 -19.54 -12.88 15.75
CA LEU A 440 -20.17 -11.82 14.95
C LEU A 440 -21.64 -11.70 15.37
N ALA A 441 -22.13 -10.47 15.46
CA ALA A 441 -23.53 -10.18 15.78
C ALA A 441 -24.45 -10.52 14.59
N VAL A 442 -24.67 -11.81 14.39
CA VAL A 442 -25.56 -12.35 13.36
C VAL A 442 -26.83 -12.85 14.04
N HIS A 443 -27.95 -12.37 13.58
CA HIS A 443 -29.26 -12.77 14.09
C HIS A 443 -30.02 -13.54 13.00
N SER A 444 -30.31 -14.80 13.25
CA SER A 444 -31.13 -15.63 12.37
C SER A 444 -32.52 -15.83 12.99
N ILE A 445 -33.56 -15.38 12.31
CA ILE A 445 -34.94 -15.44 12.79
C ILE A 445 -35.77 -16.28 11.82
N ALA A 446 -36.54 -17.25 12.34
CA ALA A 446 -37.51 -17.98 11.55
C ALA A 446 -38.64 -17.06 11.09
N ARG A 447 -38.98 -17.10 9.81
CA ARG A 447 -40.11 -16.31 9.27
C ARG A 447 -41.45 -16.96 9.69
N PRO A 448 -42.41 -16.15 10.20
CA PRO A 448 -43.70 -16.67 10.50
C PRO A 448 -44.38 -17.23 9.24
N HIS A 449 -44.95 -18.41 9.34
CA HIS A 449 -45.69 -19.09 8.26
C HIS A 449 -44.88 -19.55 7.04
N SER A 450 -43.55 -19.60 7.13
CA SER A 450 -42.69 -20.16 6.10
C SER A 450 -41.58 -21.03 6.75
N ASN A 451 -41.13 -22.06 6.03
CA ASN A 451 -39.98 -22.86 6.43
C ASN A 451 -38.65 -22.13 6.05
N SER A 452 -38.59 -20.83 6.25
CA SER A 452 -37.42 -20.03 5.89
C SER A 452 -36.95 -19.21 7.07
N PHE A 453 -35.67 -18.89 7.05
CA PHE A 453 -34.99 -18.07 8.04
C PHE A 453 -34.50 -16.78 7.37
N GLN A 454 -34.55 -15.70 8.12
CA GLN A 454 -33.95 -14.43 7.70
C GLN A 454 -32.78 -14.11 8.63
N MET A 455 -31.62 -13.95 8.08
CA MET A 455 -30.42 -13.50 8.76
C MET A 455 -30.18 -12.03 8.49
N TYR A 456 -29.87 -11.27 9.54
CA TYR A 456 -29.41 -9.90 9.42
C TYR A 456 -28.19 -9.65 10.31
N GLY A 457 -27.32 -8.75 9.88
CA GLY A 457 -26.13 -8.38 10.61
C GLY A 457 -25.43 -7.15 10.02
N GLU A 458 -24.58 -6.56 10.82
CA GLU A 458 -23.74 -5.42 10.44
C GLU A 458 -22.26 -5.82 10.55
N PHE A 459 -21.51 -5.64 9.47
CA PHE A 459 -20.10 -5.98 9.42
C PHE A 459 -19.27 -4.75 9.04
N SER A 460 -18.17 -4.53 9.73
CA SER A 460 -17.14 -3.61 9.25
C SER A 460 -16.39 -4.22 8.07
N ASP A 461 -15.76 -3.38 7.24
CA ASP A 461 -14.89 -3.83 6.16
C ASP A 461 -13.80 -4.80 6.66
N ALA A 462 -13.21 -4.49 7.82
CA ALA A 462 -12.21 -5.36 8.45
C ALA A 462 -12.76 -6.72 8.91
N GLU A 463 -14.04 -6.84 9.21
CA GLU A 463 -14.69 -8.11 9.54
C GLU A 463 -15.01 -8.92 8.29
N LEU A 464 -15.50 -8.28 7.21
CA LEU A 464 -15.81 -8.98 5.96
C LEU A 464 -14.59 -9.68 5.34
N ILE A 465 -13.40 -9.10 5.47
CA ILE A 465 -12.17 -9.68 4.91
C ILE A 465 -11.61 -10.85 5.72
N ARG A 466 -12.13 -11.13 6.93
CA ARG A 466 -11.61 -12.22 7.76
C ARG A 466 -12.18 -13.56 7.29
N PRO A 467 -11.36 -14.61 7.16
CA PRO A 467 -11.84 -15.94 6.81
C PRO A 467 -12.92 -16.48 7.77
N GLN A 468 -12.85 -16.07 9.03
CA GLN A 468 -13.80 -16.47 10.06
C GLN A 468 -15.20 -15.85 9.88
N THR A 469 -15.37 -14.90 8.98
CA THR A 469 -16.69 -14.31 8.67
C THR A 469 -17.57 -15.26 7.84
N ALA A 470 -17.02 -16.35 7.31
CA ALA A 470 -17.81 -17.35 6.58
C ALA A 470 -18.94 -17.90 7.46
N LEU A 471 -20.19 -17.70 7.00
CA LEU A 471 -21.39 -18.09 7.73
C LEU A 471 -21.65 -19.60 7.58
N ARG A 472 -21.98 -20.27 8.66
CA ARG A 472 -22.27 -21.71 8.69
C ARG A 472 -23.76 -21.97 8.46
N LEU A 473 -24.03 -22.96 7.64
CA LEU A 473 -25.36 -23.50 7.40
C LEU A 473 -25.33 -25.02 7.55
N SER A 474 -26.40 -25.56 8.14
CA SER A 474 -26.71 -26.98 7.98
C SER A 474 -27.42 -27.19 6.63
N ARG A 475 -27.29 -28.36 6.06
CA ARG A 475 -27.99 -28.77 4.86
C ARG A 475 -28.50 -30.21 5.02
N THR A 476 -29.55 -30.51 4.29
CA THR A 476 -30.02 -31.88 4.18
C THR A 476 -29.33 -32.54 2.98
N ASP A 477 -28.68 -33.64 3.18
CA ASP A 477 -28.13 -34.42 2.09
C ASP A 477 -29.26 -35.14 1.35
N SER A 478 -29.49 -34.76 0.10
CA SER A 478 -30.52 -35.40 -0.73
C SER A 478 -29.85 -36.43 -1.64
N ASP A 479 -30.14 -37.70 -1.41
CA ASP A 479 -29.66 -38.82 -2.24
C ASP A 479 -30.09 -38.71 -3.72
N HIS A 480 -31.09 -37.86 -4.02
CA HIS A 480 -31.69 -37.77 -5.31
C HIS A 480 -31.16 -36.62 -6.21
N GLY A 481 -30.19 -35.83 -5.68
CA GLY A 481 -29.61 -34.68 -6.39
C GLY A 481 -30.58 -33.49 -6.50
N ILE A 482 -30.11 -32.44 -7.14
CA ILE A 482 -30.77 -31.14 -7.24
C ILE A 482 -30.79 -30.71 -8.72
N TRP A 483 -31.86 -30.10 -9.13
CA TRP A 483 -31.97 -29.65 -10.51
C TRP A 483 -32.66 -28.29 -10.63
N SER A 484 -32.40 -27.57 -11.71
CA SER A 484 -33.13 -26.37 -12.11
C SER A 484 -33.43 -26.39 -13.59
N ARG A 485 -34.50 -25.68 -13.99
CA ARG A 485 -34.75 -25.37 -15.41
C ARG A 485 -33.61 -24.52 -15.96
N ASN A 486 -33.34 -24.68 -17.24
CA ASN A 486 -32.40 -23.83 -17.95
C ASN A 486 -33.18 -22.72 -18.71
N PRO A 487 -33.27 -21.50 -18.14
CA PRO A 487 -34.04 -20.44 -18.77
C PRO A 487 -33.32 -19.79 -19.97
N PHE A 488 -32.06 -20.14 -20.20
CA PHE A 488 -31.24 -19.58 -21.27
C PHE A 488 -31.25 -20.40 -22.55
N GLU A 489 -31.84 -21.60 -22.49
CA GLU A 489 -32.04 -22.49 -23.65
C GLU A 489 -33.54 -22.77 -23.87
N MET A 490 -33.97 -22.81 -25.14
CA MET A 490 -35.36 -23.08 -25.50
C MET A 490 -35.69 -24.57 -25.71
N ASP A 491 -34.68 -25.43 -25.50
CA ASP A 491 -34.78 -26.88 -25.73
C ASP A 491 -35.37 -27.67 -24.57
N GLY A 492 -35.79 -26.96 -23.50
CA GLY A 492 -36.30 -27.57 -22.28
C GLY A 492 -35.27 -28.31 -21.44
N SER A 493 -33.97 -28.05 -21.68
CA SER A 493 -32.90 -28.65 -20.88
C SER A 493 -32.99 -28.22 -19.42
N ILE A 494 -32.49 -29.10 -18.57
CA ILE A 494 -32.36 -28.88 -17.14
C ILE A 494 -30.88 -28.98 -16.73
N ILE A 495 -30.52 -28.28 -15.68
CA ILE A 495 -29.20 -28.45 -15.05
C ILE A 495 -29.39 -29.31 -13.81
N ARG A 496 -28.63 -30.38 -13.74
CA ARG A 496 -28.57 -31.26 -12.56
C ARG A 496 -27.28 -31.05 -11.83
N GLN A 497 -27.35 -30.95 -10.51
CA GLN A 497 -26.20 -30.91 -9.60
C GLN A 497 -26.23 -32.15 -8.71
N SER A 498 -25.10 -32.83 -8.63
CA SER A 498 -24.85 -33.95 -7.72
C SER A 498 -23.63 -33.65 -6.85
N LEU A 499 -23.62 -34.25 -5.67
CA LEU A 499 -22.46 -34.24 -4.79
C LEU A 499 -21.56 -35.42 -5.15
N GLU A 500 -20.30 -35.15 -5.43
CA GLU A 500 -19.29 -36.18 -5.67
C GLU A 500 -18.20 -36.12 -4.59
N GLU A 501 -17.88 -37.28 -4.04
CA GLU A 501 -16.73 -37.46 -3.17
C GLU A 501 -15.54 -37.89 -4.01
N ARG A 502 -14.50 -37.05 -4.00
CA ARG A 502 -13.24 -37.38 -4.67
C ARG A 502 -12.15 -37.63 -3.65
N THR A 503 -11.66 -38.84 -3.60
CA THR A 503 -10.46 -39.19 -2.83
C THR A 503 -9.26 -38.83 -3.70
N PRO A 504 -8.40 -37.85 -3.29
CA PRO A 504 -7.19 -37.55 -4.02
C PRO A 504 -6.32 -38.79 -4.15
N SER A 505 -5.68 -38.98 -5.30
CA SER A 505 -4.65 -40.01 -5.43
C SER A 505 -3.52 -39.68 -4.45
N HIS A 506 -3.06 -40.72 -3.73
CA HIS A 506 -2.02 -40.59 -2.72
C HIS A 506 -0.81 -39.78 -3.25
N LEU A 507 -0.51 -38.64 -2.61
CA LEU A 507 0.65 -37.85 -2.98
C LEU A 507 1.92 -38.52 -2.50
N ARG A 508 2.96 -38.47 -3.33
CA ARG A 508 4.28 -38.98 -2.99
C ARG A 508 5.12 -37.95 -2.25
N ARG A 509 5.06 -36.68 -2.71
CA ARG A 509 5.83 -35.57 -2.16
C ARG A 509 4.98 -34.32 -2.00
N ILE A 510 5.17 -33.62 -0.90
CA ILE A 510 4.68 -32.25 -0.69
C ILE A 510 5.89 -31.33 -0.55
N VAL A 511 5.96 -30.28 -1.36
CA VAL A 511 6.92 -29.19 -1.19
C VAL A 511 6.21 -27.99 -0.56
N LEU A 512 6.59 -27.66 0.66
CA LEU A 512 6.04 -26.51 1.40
C LEU A 512 6.88 -25.28 1.09
N VAL A 513 6.24 -24.21 0.62
CA VAL A 513 6.86 -22.88 0.50
C VAL A 513 6.28 -21.99 1.58
N VAL A 514 7.14 -21.48 2.46
CA VAL A 514 6.71 -20.61 3.56
C VAL A 514 7.33 -19.23 3.37
N ASP A 515 6.46 -18.24 3.26
CA ASP A 515 6.82 -16.82 3.27
C ASP A 515 7.40 -16.45 4.64
N THR A 516 8.60 -15.87 4.67
CA THR A 516 9.27 -15.45 5.92
C THR A 516 9.16 -13.95 6.19
N SER A 517 8.22 -13.27 5.54
CA SER A 517 7.94 -11.85 5.82
C SER A 517 7.58 -11.63 7.30
N ALA A 518 7.84 -10.42 7.81
CA ALA A 518 7.54 -10.05 9.19
C ALA A 518 6.08 -10.29 9.60
N SER A 519 5.14 -10.08 8.67
CA SER A 519 3.71 -10.32 8.86
C SER A 519 3.34 -11.80 9.06
N MET A 520 4.23 -12.71 8.68
CA MET A 520 4.02 -14.16 8.85
C MET A 520 4.40 -14.66 10.24
N ALA A 521 5.09 -13.86 11.04
CA ALA A 521 5.56 -14.27 12.38
C ALA A 521 4.42 -14.71 13.30
N GLU A 522 3.27 -14.05 13.24
CA GLU A 522 2.08 -14.41 14.05
C GLU A 522 1.48 -15.79 13.69
N TRP A 523 1.70 -16.26 12.45
CA TRP A 523 1.16 -17.51 11.93
C TRP A 523 2.08 -18.72 12.15
N GLN A 524 3.34 -18.49 12.55
CA GLN A 524 4.36 -19.52 12.70
C GLN A 524 3.89 -20.72 13.55
N ASN A 525 3.26 -20.45 14.70
CA ASN A 525 2.80 -21.52 15.59
C ASN A 525 1.62 -22.32 15.01
N GLN A 526 0.75 -21.65 14.25
CA GLN A 526 -0.37 -22.33 13.59
C GLN A 526 0.13 -23.22 12.45
N ILE A 527 1.12 -22.77 11.68
CA ILE A 527 1.76 -23.57 10.62
C ILE A 527 2.44 -24.81 11.22
N LYS A 528 3.25 -24.63 12.29
CA LYS A 528 3.89 -25.75 12.99
C LYS A 528 2.90 -26.78 13.49
N SER A 529 1.80 -26.32 14.11
CA SER A 529 0.78 -27.23 14.64
C SER A 529 0.09 -28.01 13.52
N ALA A 530 -0.17 -27.37 12.38
CA ALA A 530 -0.81 -28.04 11.24
C ALA A 530 0.09 -29.12 10.61
N LEU A 531 1.41 -28.94 10.61
CA LEU A 531 2.34 -29.93 10.07
C LEU A 531 2.29 -31.29 10.81
N SER A 532 1.86 -31.31 12.05
CA SER A 532 1.75 -32.54 12.84
C SER A 532 0.70 -33.54 12.32
N VAL A 533 -0.19 -33.11 11.45
CA VAL A 533 -1.23 -33.96 10.82
C VAL A 533 -0.68 -34.73 9.62
N LEU A 534 0.45 -34.31 9.05
CA LEU A 534 1.07 -34.98 7.92
C LEU A 534 1.58 -36.37 8.33
N PRO A 535 1.35 -37.42 7.52
CA PRO A 535 1.89 -38.73 7.76
C PRO A 535 3.42 -38.73 7.86
N SER A 536 3.97 -39.53 8.78
CA SER A 536 5.42 -39.59 9.03
C SER A 536 6.22 -40.21 7.87
N ASP A 537 5.57 -40.97 7.00
CA ASP A 537 6.14 -41.63 5.81
C ASP A 537 6.06 -40.76 4.56
N MET A 538 5.38 -39.60 4.62
CA MET A 538 5.28 -38.67 3.49
C MET A 538 6.59 -37.90 3.29
N ASP A 539 7.07 -37.83 2.04
CA ASP A 539 8.21 -37.01 1.69
C ASP A 539 7.80 -35.52 1.67
N VAL A 540 8.23 -34.79 2.68
CA VAL A 540 7.92 -33.37 2.85
C VAL A 540 9.20 -32.55 2.78
N GLN A 541 9.27 -31.64 1.83
CA GLN A 541 10.38 -30.69 1.66
C GLN A 541 9.91 -29.29 1.99
N LEU A 542 10.75 -28.49 2.64
CA LEU A 542 10.45 -27.11 3.01
C LEU A 542 11.39 -26.14 2.32
N VAL A 543 10.82 -25.16 1.65
CA VAL A 543 11.53 -24.05 1.02
C VAL A 543 11.10 -22.75 1.69
N ARG A 544 12.06 -21.94 2.15
CA ARG A 544 11.78 -20.60 2.68
C ARG A 544 11.80 -19.57 1.58
N ALA A 545 10.77 -18.75 1.47
CA ALA A 545 10.84 -17.52 0.69
C ALA A 545 11.50 -16.46 1.57
N ASP A 546 12.77 -16.16 1.28
CA ASP A 546 13.54 -15.25 2.13
C ASP A 546 13.43 -13.79 1.66
N ALA A 547 13.48 -12.89 2.63
CA ALA A 547 13.54 -11.47 2.40
C ALA A 547 14.96 -10.97 2.02
N ASP A 548 15.98 -11.77 2.25
CA ASP A 548 17.33 -11.51 1.79
C ASP A 548 17.42 -11.85 0.31
N TRP A 549 18.11 -11.05 -0.46
CA TRP A 549 18.19 -11.13 -1.93
C TRP A 549 19.09 -12.30 -2.38
N LEU A 550 18.69 -13.51 -2.11
CA LEU A 550 19.43 -14.69 -2.47
C LEU A 550 19.11 -15.14 -3.91
N HIS A 551 20.08 -15.75 -4.57
CA HIS A 551 19.85 -16.44 -5.84
C HIS A 551 18.99 -17.70 -5.62
N GLU A 552 18.29 -18.15 -6.66
CA GLU A 552 17.49 -19.40 -6.62
C GLU A 552 18.31 -20.60 -6.10
N SER A 553 19.64 -20.63 -6.38
CA SER A 553 20.55 -21.71 -5.95
C SER A 553 20.88 -21.68 -4.46
N ASP A 554 20.65 -20.56 -3.77
CA ASP A 554 21.11 -20.36 -2.39
C ASP A 554 19.95 -20.49 -1.39
N LEU A 555 18.73 -20.76 -1.87
CA LEU A 555 17.58 -21.02 -1.02
C LEU A 555 17.79 -22.34 -0.25
N GLU A 556 17.72 -22.26 1.06
CA GLU A 556 17.91 -23.41 1.92
C GLU A 556 16.70 -24.35 1.83
N VAL A 557 16.96 -25.57 1.36
CA VAL A 557 15.97 -26.65 1.28
C VAL A 557 16.23 -27.63 2.39
N VAL A 558 15.25 -27.83 3.25
CA VAL A 558 15.31 -28.87 4.27
C VAL A 558 14.55 -30.11 3.79
N VAL A 559 15.30 -31.12 3.47
CA VAL A 559 14.77 -32.46 3.09
C VAL A 559 14.78 -33.33 4.30
N THR A 560 13.61 -33.59 4.90
CA THR A 560 13.51 -34.62 5.97
C THR A 560 12.08 -34.98 6.27
N GLY A 561 11.87 -36.23 6.75
CA GLY A 561 10.60 -36.67 7.33
C GLY A 561 10.48 -36.27 8.81
N GLY A 562 9.27 -35.98 9.26
CA GLY A 562 8.92 -35.91 10.69
C GLY A 562 9.22 -34.55 11.35
N ASN A 563 9.76 -34.59 12.58
CA ASN A 563 9.92 -33.43 13.46
C ASN A 563 10.93 -32.36 12.98
N SER A 564 11.74 -32.62 11.96
CA SER A 564 12.80 -31.71 11.51
C SER A 564 12.26 -30.43 10.88
N GLN A 565 11.11 -30.48 10.19
CA GLN A 565 10.46 -29.28 9.61
C GLN A 565 9.96 -28.34 10.71
N VAL A 566 9.46 -28.88 11.81
CA VAL A 566 9.01 -28.08 12.98
C VAL A 566 10.19 -27.37 13.63
N LEU A 567 11.33 -28.04 13.76
CA LEU A 567 12.57 -27.45 14.27
C LEU A 567 13.07 -26.33 13.36
N PHE A 568 13.13 -26.59 12.07
CA PHE A 568 13.57 -25.60 11.08
C PHE A 568 12.71 -24.34 11.08
N LEU A 569 11.38 -24.46 11.11
CA LEU A 569 10.49 -23.31 11.24
C LEU A 569 10.66 -22.59 12.60
N SER A 570 11.10 -23.29 13.64
CA SER A 570 11.37 -22.67 14.95
C SER A 570 12.60 -21.79 14.93
N GLU A 571 13.59 -22.11 14.11
CA GLU A 571 14.83 -21.36 13.93
C GLU A 571 14.71 -20.27 12.86
N THR A 572 13.62 -20.27 12.09
CA THR A 572 13.39 -19.29 11.03
C THR A 572 13.11 -17.89 11.59
N THR A 573 13.84 -16.91 11.11
CA THR A 573 13.62 -15.50 11.44
C THR A 573 12.67 -14.87 10.44
N PHE A 574 11.51 -14.42 10.91
CA PHE A 574 10.52 -13.69 10.13
C PHE A 574 10.84 -12.21 10.17
N ALA A 575 11.19 -11.60 9.03
CA ALA A 575 11.61 -10.20 9.00
C ALA A 575 11.43 -9.57 7.61
N GLY A 576 11.06 -8.28 7.58
CA GLY A 576 10.89 -7.53 6.34
C GLY A 576 9.82 -8.11 5.42
N GLY A 577 9.99 -7.96 4.12
CA GLY A 577 9.13 -8.52 3.08
C GLY A 577 9.88 -9.53 2.22
N ALA A 578 9.39 -10.74 2.15
CA ALA A 578 9.99 -11.82 1.37
C ALA A 578 9.63 -11.73 -0.12
N ASP A 579 10.47 -12.31 -0.95
CA ASP A 579 10.22 -12.52 -2.38
C ASP A 579 9.87 -13.99 -2.61
N ASN A 580 8.59 -14.23 -2.87
CA ASN A 580 8.09 -15.60 -3.01
C ASN A 580 8.37 -16.22 -4.38
N ALA A 581 8.63 -15.43 -5.44
CA ALA A 581 8.76 -15.92 -6.79
C ALA A 581 9.96 -16.88 -6.99
N PRO A 582 11.18 -16.60 -6.47
CA PRO A 582 12.29 -17.53 -6.55
C PRO A 582 12.03 -18.83 -5.80
N ALA A 583 11.42 -18.75 -4.61
CA ALA A 583 11.11 -19.93 -3.79
C ALA A 583 10.09 -20.84 -4.47
N LEU A 584 9.07 -20.27 -5.12
CA LEU A 584 8.09 -21.02 -5.91
C LEU A 584 8.74 -21.70 -7.11
N THR A 585 9.70 -21.04 -7.77
CA THR A 585 10.43 -21.61 -8.90
C THR A 585 11.25 -22.82 -8.45
N GLN A 586 11.97 -22.72 -7.34
CA GLN A 586 12.72 -23.82 -6.76
C GLN A 586 11.79 -24.96 -6.29
N ALA A 587 10.69 -24.63 -5.65
CA ALA A 587 9.71 -25.62 -5.22
C ALA A 587 9.11 -26.39 -6.38
N TRP A 588 8.90 -25.73 -7.53
CA TRP A 588 8.47 -26.40 -8.75
C TRP A 588 9.52 -27.39 -9.25
N ASP A 589 10.79 -27.01 -9.28
CA ASP A 589 11.88 -27.88 -9.69
C ASP A 589 11.97 -29.13 -8.76
N LEU A 590 11.94 -28.90 -7.43
CA LEU A 590 11.94 -30.00 -6.43
C LEU A 590 10.73 -30.95 -6.57
N ALA A 591 9.55 -30.38 -6.82
CA ALA A 591 8.34 -31.18 -6.99
C ALA A 591 8.36 -31.97 -8.32
N THR A 592 9.17 -31.56 -9.28
CA THR A 592 9.28 -32.22 -10.61
C THR A 592 10.48 -33.15 -10.75
N GLU A 593 11.43 -33.11 -9.83
CA GLU A 593 12.59 -34.04 -9.82
C GLU A 593 12.20 -35.51 -9.66
N THR A 594 11.17 -35.76 -8.84
CA THR A 594 10.71 -37.12 -8.56
C THR A 594 9.45 -37.41 -9.38
N PRO A 595 9.41 -38.46 -10.18
CA PRO A 595 8.20 -38.84 -10.89
C PRO A 595 7.12 -39.31 -9.90
N GLY A 596 5.89 -38.92 -10.12
CA GLY A 596 4.75 -39.26 -9.28
C GLY A 596 3.77 -38.10 -9.10
N ASN A 597 2.76 -38.31 -8.29
CA ASN A 597 1.80 -37.29 -7.93
C ASN A 597 2.39 -36.44 -6.79
N ASN A 598 2.78 -35.22 -7.08
CA ASN A 598 3.42 -34.28 -6.15
C ASN A 598 2.61 -33.00 -6.07
N ALA A 599 2.71 -32.29 -4.93
CA ALA A 599 2.05 -31.03 -4.71
C ALA A 599 3.00 -29.99 -4.10
N ILE A 600 2.74 -28.73 -4.41
CA ILE A 600 3.37 -27.57 -3.76
C ILE A 600 2.31 -26.89 -2.92
N VAL A 601 2.61 -26.61 -1.66
CA VAL A 601 1.74 -25.83 -0.76
C VAL A 601 2.47 -24.55 -0.39
N TRP A 602 1.98 -23.43 -0.90
CA TRP A 602 2.55 -22.11 -0.68
C TRP A 602 1.74 -21.34 0.36
N ILE A 603 2.33 -21.14 1.55
CA ILE A 603 1.74 -20.43 2.68
C ILE A 603 2.36 -19.03 2.74
N HIS A 604 1.54 -18.01 2.48
CA HIS A 604 2.05 -16.65 2.27
C HIS A 604 1.09 -15.56 2.73
N ASN A 605 1.66 -14.38 2.97
CA ASN A 605 0.91 -13.14 3.05
C ASN A 605 0.83 -12.48 1.65
N PRO A 606 -0.19 -11.64 1.36
CA PRO A 606 -0.28 -10.95 0.07
C PRO A 606 0.97 -10.15 -0.25
N GLN A 607 1.66 -10.49 -1.34
CA GLN A 607 2.79 -9.73 -1.85
C GLN A 607 2.30 -8.68 -2.87
N ARG A 608 2.13 -7.43 -2.42
CA ARG A 608 1.61 -6.34 -3.26
C ARG A 608 2.63 -5.73 -4.22
N THR A 609 3.90 -6.09 -4.07
CA THR A 609 5.01 -5.55 -4.85
C THR A 609 5.64 -6.66 -5.68
N THR A 610 5.84 -6.42 -6.98
CA THR A 610 6.61 -7.32 -7.84
C THR A 610 8.09 -7.07 -7.57
N LEU A 611 8.79 -8.03 -6.97
CA LEU A 611 10.22 -7.98 -6.69
C LEU A 611 11.01 -8.69 -7.78
N ALA A 612 10.90 -10.03 -7.83
CA ALA A 612 11.47 -10.81 -8.92
C ALA A 612 10.40 -11.18 -9.95
N SER A 613 10.85 -11.48 -11.16
CA SER A 613 9.95 -11.93 -12.22
C SER A 613 9.42 -13.34 -11.95
N VAL A 614 8.12 -13.53 -12.11
CA VAL A 614 7.46 -14.85 -12.08
C VAL A 614 7.66 -15.64 -13.37
N GLN A 615 8.21 -14.99 -14.41
CA GLN A 615 8.37 -15.59 -15.74
C GLN A 615 9.17 -16.92 -15.75
N PRO A 616 10.22 -17.12 -14.94
CA PRO A 616 10.89 -18.41 -14.85
C PRO A 616 9.95 -19.55 -14.43
N LEU A 617 9.09 -19.31 -13.43
CA LEU A 617 8.09 -20.29 -12.99
C LEU A 617 7.05 -20.54 -14.09
N LEU A 618 6.54 -19.48 -14.71
CA LEU A 618 5.57 -19.59 -15.81
C LEU A 618 6.11 -20.40 -16.99
N ASN A 619 7.39 -20.22 -17.34
CA ASN A 619 8.04 -20.99 -18.42
C ASN A 619 8.14 -22.48 -18.07
N ARG A 620 8.45 -22.81 -16.80
CA ARG A 620 8.48 -24.20 -16.32
C ARG A 620 7.09 -24.85 -16.34
N MET A 621 6.06 -24.13 -15.91
CA MET A 621 4.67 -24.59 -15.93
C MET A 621 4.16 -24.81 -17.36
N LYS A 622 4.42 -23.89 -18.27
CA LYS A 622 4.00 -23.98 -19.67
C LYS A 622 4.72 -25.09 -20.45
N GLY A 623 5.94 -25.44 -20.05
CA GLY A 623 6.74 -26.47 -20.69
C GLY A 623 6.28 -27.90 -20.41
N ARG A 624 5.27 -28.13 -19.56
CA ARG A 624 4.79 -29.46 -19.18
C ARG A 624 3.28 -29.59 -19.36
N PHE A 625 2.83 -30.74 -19.88
CA PHE A 625 1.41 -31.08 -19.98
C PHE A 625 0.79 -31.45 -18.61
N TYR A 626 1.59 -32.06 -17.73
CA TYR A 626 1.19 -32.47 -16.38
C TYR A 626 2.28 -32.00 -15.42
N GLY A 627 1.89 -31.19 -14.45
CA GLY A 627 2.75 -30.66 -13.39
C GLY A 627 2.17 -30.87 -12.02
N PRO A 628 2.96 -30.63 -10.97
CA PRO A 628 2.46 -30.64 -9.60
C PRO A 628 1.39 -29.57 -9.42
N SER A 629 0.36 -29.86 -8.62
CA SER A 629 -0.61 -28.83 -8.20
C SER A 629 0.05 -27.87 -7.23
N LEU A 630 -0.11 -26.56 -7.45
CA LEU A 630 0.30 -25.48 -6.55
C LEU A 630 -0.91 -24.99 -5.75
N TYR A 631 -0.92 -25.23 -4.44
CA TYR A 631 -1.94 -24.76 -3.53
C TYR A 631 -1.49 -23.47 -2.86
N SER A 632 -2.14 -22.35 -3.19
CA SER A 632 -1.90 -21.04 -2.59
C SER A 632 -2.77 -20.87 -1.35
N VAL A 633 -2.14 -20.75 -0.18
CA VAL A 633 -2.79 -20.55 1.13
C VAL A 633 -2.44 -19.15 1.63
N GLN A 634 -3.30 -18.21 1.32
CA GLN A 634 -3.09 -16.81 1.70
C GLN A 634 -3.53 -16.59 3.16
N THR A 635 -2.66 -16.03 3.99
CA THR A 635 -2.91 -15.87 5.45
C THR A 635 -3.84 -14.72 5.78
N SER A 636 -3.82 -13.65 4.98
CA SER A 636 -4.68 -12.48 5.11
C SER A 636 -5.24 -12.05 3.76
N ALA A 637 -6.34 -11.32 3.74
CA ALA A 637 -6.89 -10.77 2.51
C ALA A 637 -6.01 -9.65 1.96
N GLY A 638 -5.99 -9.51 0.65
CA GLY A 638 -5.25 -8.45 -0.05
C GLY A 638 -4.83 -8.87 -1.45
N SER A 639 -4.48 -7.89 -2.25
CA SER A 639 -4.00 -8.11 -3.61
C SER A 639 -2.61 -8.71 -3.59
N ASP A 640 -2.39 -9.78 -4.33
CA ASP A 640 -1.10 -10.45 -4.49
C ASP A 640 -0.68 -10.44 -5.96
N GLU A 641 0.47 -9.84 -6.25
CA GLU A 641 0.96 -9.67 -7.63
C GLU A 641 1.47 -10.98 -8.23
N ILE A 642 1.94 -11.93 -7.42
CA ILE A 642 2.35 -13.26 -7.91
C ILE A 642 1.10 -14.06 -8.28
N VAL A 643 0.08 -14.09 -7.41
CA VAL A 643 -1.19 -14.77 -7.68
C VAL A 643 -1.85 -14.21 -8.95
N LYS A 644 -1.80 -12.89 -9.17
CA LYS A 644 -2.32 -12.26 -10.39
C LYS A 644 -1.59 -12.72 -11.65
N GLN A 645 -0.28 -12.85 -11.59
CA GLN A 645 0.52 -13.31 -12.73
C GLN A 645 0.38 -14.82 -13.00
N LEU A 646 0.05 -15.60 -11.98
CA LEU A 646 -0.24 -17.03 -12.07
C LEU A 646 -1.70 -17.34 -12.45
N ASP A 647 -2.51 -16.31 -12.61
CA ASP A 647 -3.94 -16.48 -12.92
C ASP A 647 -4.16 -17.15 -14.28
N GLY A 648 -5.22 -17.95 -14.36
CA GLY A 648 -5.53 -18.73 -15.56
C GLY A 648 -4.67 -20.01 -15.74
N ILE A 649 -3.81 -20.35 -14.78
CA ILE A 649 -3.03 -21.61 -14.79
C ILE A 649 -3.78 -22.66 -13.97
N ASN A 650 -4.17 -23.77 -14.60
CA ASN A 650 -4.98 -24.80 -13.97
C ASN A 650 -4.31 -25.49 -12.78
N GLU A 651 -2.99 -25.58 -12.82
CA GLU A 651 -2.20 -26.18 -11.76
C GLU A 651 -2.22 -25.35 -10.47
N VAL A 652 -2.57 -24.05 -10.54
CA VAL A 652 -2.64 -23.14 -9.38
C VAL A 652 -4.03 -23.17 -8.79
N LYS A 653 -4.12 -23.57 -7.53
CA LYS A 653 -5.37 -23.71 -6.76
C LYS A 653 -5.34 -22.81 -5.53
N SER A 654 -6.24 -21.86 -5.46
CA SER A 654 -6.43 -21.07 -4.24
C SER A 654 -7.14 -21.88 -3.18
N VAL A 655 -6.57 -21.98 -1.99
CA VAL A 655 -7.16 -22.69 -0.87
C VAL A 655 -8.17 -21.79 -0.16
N VAL A 656 -9.39 -22.25 -0.11
CA VAL A 656 -10.49 -21.51 0.54
C VAL A 656 -10.28 -21.49 2.05
N ARG A 657 -10.20 -20.30 2.62
CA ARG A 657 -10.08 -20.07 4.05
C ARG A 657 -11.48 -20.03 4.67
N LEU A 658 -11.71 -20.86 5.69
CA LEU A 658 -13.00 -20.99 6.38
C LEU A 658 -12.90 -20.79 7.89
N GLY A 659 -11.68 -20.76 8.42
CA GLY A 659 -11.45 -20.68 9.84
C GLY A 659 -10.07 -20.15 10.20
N SER A 660 -9.49 -20.68 11.29
CA SER A 660 -8.09 -20.38 11.61
C SER A 660 -7.15 -21.01 10.58
N LEU A 661 -5.97 -20.40 10.40
CA LEU A 661 -4.97 -20.93 9.46
C LEU A 661 -4.62 -22.39 9.76
N ARG A 662 -4.52 -22.73 11.06
CA ARG A 662 -4.28 -24.09 11.51
C ARG A 662 -5.33 -25.07 10.98
N MET A 663 -6.62 -24.77 11.21
CA MET A 663 -7.72 -25.65 10.77
C MET A 663 -7.77 -25.82 9.26
N ASP A 664 -7.55 -24.74 8.52
CA ASP A 664 -7.58 -24.77 7.06
C ASP A 664 -6.40 -25.57 6.49
N LEU A 665 -5.19 -25.46 7.10
CA LEU A 665 -4.03 -26.26 6.72
C LEU A 665 -4.19 -27.72 7.10
N GLU A 666 -4.69 -28.02 8.31
CA GLU A 666 -4.98 -29.41 8.76
C GLU A 666 -5.93 -30.09 7.77
N ARG A 667 -7.02 -29.41 7.39
CA ARG A 667 -7.96 -29.90 6.38
C ARG A 667 -7.28 -30.16 5.04
N LEU A 668 -6.49 -29.20 4.54
CA LEU A 668 -5.76 -29.35 3.29
C LEU A 668 -4.80 -30.54 3.34
N PHE A 669 -4.03 -30.69 4.41
CA PHE A 669 -3.08 -31.78 4.56
C PHE A 669 -3.76 -33.15 4.67
N GLN A 670 -4.90 -33.24 5.36
CA GLN A 670 -5.73 -34.46 5.40
C GLN A 670 -6.28 -34.82 4.02
N GLN A 671 -6.73 -33.85 3.25
CA GLN A 671 -7.16 -34.08 1.87
C GLN A 671 -6.00 -34.54 0.97
N LEU A 672 -4.85 -33.86 1.03
CA LEU A 672 -3.68 -34.20 0.23
C LEU A 672 -3.06 -35.55 0.61
N SER A 673 -3.18 -35.98 1.86
CA SER A 673 -2.75 -37.30 2.30
C SER A 673 -3.79 -38.43 2.05
N GLY A 674 -4.95 -38.09 1.48
CA GLY A 674 -6.01 -39.02 1.18
C GLY A 674 -6.79 -39.50 2.42
N GLN A 675 -6.61 -38.89 3.60
CA GLN A 675 -7.32 -39.23 4.84
C GLN A 675 -8.78 -38.75 4.79
N VAL A 676 -9.07 -37.68 4.11
CA VAL A 676 -10.40 -37.06 3.97
C VAL A 676 -10.67 -36.80 2.49
N PRO A 677 -11.85 -37.23 1.98
CA PRO A 677 -12.22 -36.94 0.60
C PRO A 677 -12.50 -35.46 0.41
N THR A 678 -12.35 -34.98 -0.82
CA THR A 678 -12.80 -33.66 -1.24
C THR A 678 -14.22 -33.76 -1.75
N LEU A 679 -15.12 -32.92 -1.23
CA LEU A 679 -16.50 -32.83 -1.66
C LEU A 679 -16.63 -31.77 -2.77
N GLU A 680 -17.18 -32.14 -3.89
CA GLU A 680 -17.39 -31.23 -5.02
C GLU A 680 -18.82 -31.33 -5.57
N PHE A 681 -19.43 -30.19 -5.89
CA PHE A 681 -20.64 -30.16 -6.69
C PHE A 681 -20.30 -30.32 -8.16
N VAL A 682 -20.83 -31.36 -8.78
CA VAL A 682 -20.72 -31.62 -10.22
C VAL A 682 -22.02 -31.28 -10.89
N ARG A 683 -21.95 -30.40 -11.89
CA ARG A 683 -23.11 -29.88 -12.63
C ARG A 683 -23.09 -30.40 -14.06
N SER A 684 -24.26 -30.84 -14.55
CA SER A 684 -24.40 -31.36 -15.93
C SER A 684 -25.75 -30.96 -16.54
N VAL A 685 -25.76 -30.83 -17.86
CA VAL A 685 -26.99 -30.60 -18.63
C VAL A 685 -27.68 -31.94 -18.88
N LYS A 686 -28.99 -31.99 -18.68
CA LYS A 686 -29.82 -33.15 -19.03
C LYS A 686 -31.00 -32.69 -19.86
N HIS A 687 -31.44 -33.53 -20.79
CA HIS A 687 -32.65 -33.30 -21.59
C HIS A 687 -33.78 -34.11 -21.00
N PRO A 688 -34.97 -33.53 -20.78
CA PRO A 688 -36.13 -34.23 -20.17
C PRO A 688 -36.56 -35.52 -20.88
N GLN A 689 -36.34 -35.59 -22.20
CA GLN A 689 -36.66 -36.79 -23.00
C GLN A 689 -35.72 -37.99 -22.66
N ALA A 690 -34.56 -37.73 -22.07
CA ALA A 690 -33.59 -38.76 -21.69
C ALA A 690 -33.79 -39.28 -20.26
N ASP A 691 -34.52 -38.54 -19.42
CA ASP A 691 -34.71 -38.89 -17.99
C ASP A 691 -36.18 -38.54 -17.59
N PRO A 692 -37.16 -39.41 -17.91
CA PRO A 692 -38.57 -39.15 -17.65
C PRO A 692 -38.93 -39.12 -16.15
N ASN A 693 -38.06 -39.66 -15.27
CA ASN A 693 -38.19 -39.57 -13.84
C ASN A 693 -37.16 -38.54 -13.29
N LEU A 694 -37.59 -37.30 -13.22
CA LEU A 694 -36.82 -36.24 -12.54
C LEU A 694 -36.87 -36.46 -11.02
N ASP A 695 -36.03 -37.40 -10.55
CA ASP A 695 -35.78 -37.54 -9.12
C ASP A 695 -34.90 -36.36 -8.66
N GLY A 696 -35.31 -35.68 -7.60
CA GLY A 696 -34.58 -34.59 -6.99
C GLY A 696 -35.43 -33.35 -6.69
N VAL A 697 -34.82 -32.39 -6.03
CA VAL A 697 -35.45 -31.14 -5.60
C VAL A 697 -35.16 -30.02 -6.62
N GLU A 698 -36.21 -29.33 -7.05
CA GLU A 698 -36.06 -28.16 -7.91
C GLU A 698 -35.49 -26.99 -7.10
N THR A 699 -34.41 -26.37 -7.61
CA THR A 699 -33.75 -25.19 -7.02
C THR A 699 -33.84 -23.98 -7.95
N SER A 700 -33.16 -22.88 -7.58
CA SER A 700 -33.20 -21.64 -8.32
C SER A 700 -32.45 -21.74 -9.66
N ASN A 701 -32.87 -20.92 -10.63
CA ASN A 701 -32.29 -20.86 -11.97
C ASN A 701 -30.82 -20.37 -11.99
N HIS A 702 -30.31 -19.86 -10.86
CA HIS A 702 -28.91 -19.50 -10.74
C HIS A 702 -27.97 -20.73 -10.86
N LEU A 703 -28.50 -21.94 -10.66
CA LEU A 703 -27.76 -23.17 -10.91
C LEU A 703 -27.30 -23.28 -12.37
N ALA A 704 -28.13 -22.80 -13.32
CA ALA A 704 -27.73 -22.77 -14.72
C ALA A 704 -26.55 -21.80 -14.98
N GLN A 705 -26.53 -20.67 -14.28
CA GLN A 705 -25.43 -19.72 -14.38
C GLN A 705 -24.14 -20.25 -13.77
N LEU A 706 -24.21 -20.95 -12.63
CA LEU A 706 -23.07 -21.63 -12.03
C LEU A 706 -22.51 -22.75 -12.91
N TRP A 707 -23.43 -23.55 -13.53
CA TRP A 707 -23.00 -24.56 -14.51
C TRP A 707 -22.24 -23.93 -15.70
N ALA A 708 -22.80 -22.85 -16.25
CA ALA A 708 -22.20 -22.17 -17.39
C ALA A 708 -20.82 -21.56 -17.04
N ASN A 709 -20.66 -21.06 -15.80
CA ASN A 709 -19.37 -20.59 -15.31
C ASN A 709 -18.33 -21.72 -15.21
N ASP A 710 -18.73 -22.88 -14.67
CA ASP A 710 -17.87 -24.07 -14.61
C ASP A 710 -17.46 -24.55 -16.00
N GLU A 711 -18.41 -24.53 -16.94
CA GLU A 711 -18.15 -24.95 -18.33
C GLU A 711 -17.24 -23.98 -19.08
N VAL A 712 -17.41 -22.66 -18.90
CA VAL A 712 -16.47 -21.64 -19.41
C VAL A 712 -15.07 -21.88 -18.84
N ALA A 713 -14.94 -22.13 -17.54
CA ALA A 713 -13.66 -22.42 -16.90
C ALA A 713 -13.03 -23.72 -17.46
N ARG A 714 -13.85 -24.75 -17.67
CA ARG A 714 -13.40 -26.03 -18.26
C ARG A 714 -12.89 -25.85 -19.70
N ILE A 715 -13.61 -25.09 -20.52
CA ILE A 715 -13.25 -24.80 -21.92
C ILE A 715 -11.93 -24.03 -21.98
N LEU A 716 -11.79 -22.97 -21.17
CA LEU A 716 -10.56 -22.17 -21.11
C LEU A 716 -9.36 -22.98 -20.58
N GLY A 717 -9.63 -23.90 -19.65
CA GLY A 717 -8.62 -24.80 -19.09
C GLY A 717 -8.05 -25.82 -20.06
N ALA A 718 -8.77 -26.12 -21.15
CA ALA A 718 -8.27 -27.00 -22.22
C ALA A 718 -7.11 -26.39 -23.02
N ARG A 719 -6.81 -25.09 -22.83
CA ARG A 719 -5.73 -24.34 -23.53
C ARG A 719 -5.82 -24.40 -25.06
N ASP A 720 -7.02 -24.61 -25.57
CA ASP A 720 -7.32 -24.59 -27.01
C ASP A 720 -7.93 -23.24 -27.39
N GLU A 721 -7.14 -22.42 -28.09
CA GLU A 721 -7.55 -21.07 -28.51
C GLU A 721 -8.77 -21.09 -29.42
N SER A 722 -8.99 -22.19 -30.17
CA SER A 722 -10.15 -22.37 -31.05
C SER A 722 -11.48 -22.45 -30.29
N LEU A 723 -11.44 -22.84 -29.03
CA LEU A 723 -12.63 -22.95 -28.17
C LEU A 723 -12.98 -21.65 -27.41
N LYS A 724 -12.14 -20.66 -27.48
CA LYS A 724 -12.33 -19.37 -26.74
C LYS A 724 -13.58 -18.62 -27.19
N GLU A 725 -13.90 -18.66 -28.48
CA GLU A 725 -15.13 -18.07 -29.00
C GLU A 725 -16.36 -18.78 -28.44
N ALA A 726 -16.34 -20.11 -28.37
CA ALA A 726 -17.43 -20.88 -27.76
C ALA A 726 -17.62 -20.56 -26.28
N ALA A 727 -16.53 -20.40 -25.53
CA ALA A 727 -16.58 -19.95 -24.13
C ALA A 727 -17.19 -18.53 -24.01
N THR A 728 -16.83 -17.63 -24.93
CA THR A 728 -17.39 -16.27 -24.95
C THR A 728 -18.90 -16.28 -25.24
N LEU A 729 -19.33 -17.02 -26.26
CA LEU A 729 -20.77 -17.12 -26.61
C LEU A 729 -21.57 -17.73 -25.46
N LEU A 730 -21.05 -18.74 -24.79
CA LEU A 730 -21.67 -19.34 -23.62
C LEU A 730 -21.81 -18.31 -22.49
N ALA A 731 -20.74 -17.58 -22.16
CA ALA A 731 -20.76 -16.55 -21.13
C ALA A 731 -21.78 -15.44 -21.43
N LEU A 732 -21.85 -14.98 -22.67
CA LEU A 732 -22.82 -13.96 -23.10
C LEU A 732 -24.26 -14.45 -23.00
N ARG A 733 -24.53 -15.70 -23.43
CA ARG A 733 -25.87 -16.32 -23.37
C ARG A 733 -26.39 -16.40 -21.93
N TYR A 734 -25.53 -16.81 -20.99
CA TYR A 734 -25.91 -16.97 -19.59
C TYR A 734 -25.72 -15.68 -18.78
N LYS A 735 -25.33 -14.57 -19.40
CA LYS A 735 -25.11 -13.25 -18.79
C LYS A 735 -24.09 -13.31 -17.65
N LEU A 736 -22.89 -13.73 -17.94
CA LEU A 736 -21.84 -13.92 -16.96
C LEU A 736 -20.67 -12.96 -17.21
N VAL A 737 -20.04 -12.50 -16.13
CA VAL A 737 -18.72 -11.85 -16.17
C VAL A 737 -17.66 -12.92 -15.97
N THR A 738 -16.91 -13.22 -17.04
CA THR A 738 -15.90 -14.29 -17.09
C THR A 738 -14.59 -13.78 -17.70
N PRO A 739 -13.52 -14.57 -17.76
CA PRO A 739 -12.29 -14.14 -18.45
C PRO A 739 -12.49 -13.75 -19.91
N THR A 740 -13.55 -14.18 -20.57
CA THR A 740 -13.86 -13.88 -21.99
C THR A 740 -14.96 -12.86 -22.19
N SER A 741 -15.66 -12.45 -21.13
CA SER A 741 -16.82 -11.54 -21.17
C SER A 741 -16.81 -10.53 -20.04
N GLY A 742 -17.56 -9.45 -20.20
CA GLY A 742 -17.77 -8.44 -19.19
C GLY A 742 -19.16 -7.80 -19.29
N ALA A 743 -19.49 -6.99 -18.30
CA ALA A 743 -20.75 -6.26 -18.23
C ALA A 743 -20.51 -4.76 -18.35
N ILE A 744 -21.30 -4.07 -19.20
CA ILE A 744 -21.19 -2.63 -19.47
C ILE A 744 -22.55 -1.97 -19.32
N ILE A 745 -22.59 -0.76 -18.75
CA ILE A 745 -23.72 0.17 -18.85
C ILE A 745 -23.35 1.28 -19.82
N MET A 746 -24.16 1.43 -20.87
CA MET A 746 -24.00 2.48 -21.86
C MET A 746 -25.22 3.41 -21.87
N ASP A 747 -25.00 4.70 -22.15
CA ASP A 747 -26.09 5.63 -22.34
C ASP A 747 -26.83 5.34 -23.68
N ARG A 748 -28.16 5.29 -23.64
CA ARG A 748 -29.00 4.89 -24.79
C ARG A 748 -29.01 5.89 -25.96
N VAL A 749 -28.33 7.04 -25.85
CA VAL A 749 -28.52 8.17 -26.80
C VAL A 749 -27.57 8.13 -28.00
N LYS A 750 -26.52 7.30 -28.00
CA LYS A 750 -25.66 7.13 -29.18
C LYS A 750 -25.54 5.64 -29.55
N GLN A 751 -26.06 5.26 -30.71
CA GLN A 751 -25.61 4.03 -31.38
C GLN A 751 -24.10 4.14 -31.56
N ILE A 752 -23.39 3.23 -30.95
CA ILE A 752 -21.93 3.19 -31.01
C ILE A 752 -21.55 2.67 -32.38
N ASP A 753 -20.87 3.51 -33.15
CA ASP A 753 -19.98 3.00 -34.19
C ASP A 753 -18.92 2.14 -33.47
N ARG A 754 -18.75 0.91 -33.93
CA ARG A 754 -17.96 -0.19 -33.33
C ARG A 754 -16.49 0.12 -33.03
N GLY A 755 -16.07 1.37 -33.07
CA GLY A 755 -14.71 1.85 -32.87
C GLY A 755 -14.43 2.60 -31.57
N ASP A 756 -15.44 2.88 -30.71
CA ASP A 756 -15.30 3.89 -29.65
C ASP A 756 -15.13 3.34 -28.21
N LEU A 757 -14.79 2.05 -28.05
CA LEU A 757 -14.55 1.47 -26.71
C LEU A 757 -13.04 1.32 -26.45
N GLU A 758 -12.45 2.35 -25.85
CA GLU A 758 -11.04 2.30 -25.40
C GLU A 758 -10.91 1.67 -23.99
N PRO A 759 -9.94 0.78 -23.77
CA PRO A 759 -9.57 0.36 -22.42
C PRO A 759 -9.01 1.57 -21.67
N VAL A 760 -9.42 1.73 -20.41
CA VAL A 760 -8.93 2.79 -19.52
C VAL A 760 -7.42 2.71 -19.42
N ARG A 761 -6.72 3.64 -20.07
CA ARG A 761 -5.29 3.82 -19.88
C ARG A 761 -5.03 4.17 -18.42
N THR A 762 -4.11 3.47 -17.82
CA THR A 762 -3.33 3.99 -16.69
C THR A 762 -2.73 5.31 -17.18
N TYR A 763 -3.23 6.44 -16.68
CA TYR A 763 -2.74 7.75 -17.08
C TYR A 763 -1.24 7.85 -16.81
N THR A 764 -0.44 7.71 -17.85
CA THR A 764 0.88 8.31 -17.89
C THR A 764 0.67 9.78 -18.19
N TYR A 765 0.78 10.64 -17.19
CA TYR A 765 0.75 12.07 -17.40
C TYR A 765 1.90 12.45 -18.33
N THR A 766 1.57 12.97 -19.51
CA THR A 766 2.50 13.79 -20.28
C THR A 766 2.87 14.99 -19.40
N GLU A 767 4.15 15.12 -19.10
CA GLU A 767 4.69 16.29 -18.42
C GLU A 767 4.33 17.52 -19.22
N VAL A 768 3.43 18.35 -18.69
CA VAL A 768 3.33 19.74 -19.13
C VAL A 768 4.53 20.42 -18.52
N ALA A 769 5.48 20.80 -19.36
CA ALA A 769 6.63 21.59 -18.95
C ALA A 769 6.10 22.87 -18.28
N GLU A 770 6.27 23.00 -16.96
CA GLU A 770 6.00 24.26 -16.27
C GLU A 770 6.94 25.34 -16.83
N PRO A 771 6.45 26.58 -17.03
CA PRO A 771 7.28 27.64 -17.51
C PRO A 771 8.46 27.83 -16.55
N ASP A 772 9.65 27.95 -17.16
CA ASP A 772 10.93 28.01 -16.46
C ASP A 772 11.02 29.27 -15.57
N PHE A 773 10.57 29.17 -14.33
CA PHE A 773 10.66 30.23 -13.33
C PHE A 773 12.11 30.62 -13.00
N GLY A 774 13.10 29.78 -13.33
CA GLY A 774 14.52 30.03 -13.14
C GLY A 774 15.03 31.23 -13.92
N GLY A 775 14.57 31.39 -15.16
CA GLY A 775 14.91 32.51 -16.00
C GLY A 775 14.38 33.87 -15.48
N LEU A 776 13.14 33.86 -14.96
CA LEU A 776 12.52 35.04 -14.33
C LEU A 776 13.23 35.46 -13.03
N LEU A 777 13.61 34.50 -12.22
CA LEU A 777 14.38 34.70 -10.98
C LEU A 777 15.77 35.22 -11.26
N PHE A 778 16.43 34.74 -12.32
CA PHE A 778 17.74 35.24 -12.74
C PHE A 778 17.69 36.69 -13.23
N LEU A 779 16.68 37.07 -14.01
CA LEU A 779 16.47 38.45 -14.45
C LEU A 779 16.18 39.41 -13.27
N ALA A 780 15.39 38.98 -12.31
CA ALA A 780 15.13 39.73 -11.08
C ALA A 780 16.41 39.93 -10.25
N PHE A 781 17.29 38.92 -10.18
CA PHE A 781 18.60 38.99 -9.53
C PHE A 781 19.51 40.06 -10.20
N LEU A 782 19.62 40.03 -11.53
CA LEU A 782 20.39 40.99 -12.27
C LEU A 782 19.87 42.44 -12.07
N PHE A 783 18.54 42.61 -12.03
CA PHE A 783 17.91 43.89 -11.77
C PHE A 783 18.25 44.43 -10.36
N PHE A 784 18.23 43.57 -9.36
CA PHE A 784 18.54 43.91 -7.97
C PHE A 784 20.02 44.27 -7.76
N VAL A 785 20.93 43.51 -8.38
CA VAL A 785 22.35 43.82 -8.39
C VAL A 785 22.61 45.21 -9.03
N SER A 786 21.90 45.51 -10.10
CA SER A 786 21.98 46.81 -10.76
C SER A 786 21.51 47.97 -9.88
N LEU A 787 20.44 47.78 -9.12
CA LEU A 787 19.93 48.76 -8.16
C LEU A 787 20.88 48.97 -6.97
N ILE A 788 21.50 47.91 -6.44
CA ILE A 788 22.53 48.05 -5.40
C ILE A 788 23.75 48.81 -5.95
N TYR A 789 24.21 48.44 -7.13
CA TYR A 789 25.34 49.11 -7.79
C TYR A 789 25.06 50.58 -8.04
N ALA A 790 23.87 50.95 -8.48
CA ALA A 790 23.44 52.35 -8.68
C ALA A 790 23.39 53.13 -7.35
N LYS A 791 23.02 52.47 -6.23
CA LYS A 791 22.94 53.13 -4.91
C LYS A 791 24.28 53.32 -4.25
N VAL A 792 25.26 52.47 -4.54
CA VAL A 792 26.64 52.55 -4.03
C VAL A 792 27.44 53.62 -4.77
N ARG A 793 27.06 53.94 -5.98
CA ARG A 793 27.75 54.95 -6.81
C ARG A 793 27.34 56.40 -6.57
N LYS A 794 26.44 56.71 -5.61
CA LYS A 794 26.16 58.14 -5.29
C LYS A 794 27.38 58.73 -4.58
N PRO A 795 27.99 59.79 -5.13
CA PRO A 795 29.16 60.40 -4.54
C PRO A 795 28.75 61.04 -3.20
N ILE A 796 29.61 60.84 -2.20
CA ILE A 796 29.50 61.52 -0.92
C ILE A 796 29.66 63.01 -1.17
N PRO A 797 28.70 63.87 -0.74
CA PRO A 797 28.87 65.32 -0.91
C PRO A 797 30.06 65.75 -0.04
N SER A 798 31.03 66.43 -0.64
CA SER A 798 32.14 67.10 -0.01
C SER A 798 31.62 68.21 0.88
N VAL A 799 31.75 68.05 2.20
CA VAL A 799 31.53 69.13 3.16
C VAL A 799 32.75 70.02 3.10
N TYR A 800 32.57 71.22 2.54
CA TYR A 800 33.56 72.35 2.70
C TYR A 800 33.47 72.73 4.17
N ILE A 801 34.65 72.73 4.84
CA ILE A 801 34.87 73.37 6.11
C ILE A 801 35.33 74.74 5.82
N THR A 802 34.58 75.75 6.25
CA THR A 802 35.02 77.12 6.53
C THR A 802 34.90 77.31 8.04
#